data_f0ddad3c36c5cdc60963b30669d7f7d7
#
_entry.id   f0ddad3c36c5cdc60963b30669d7f7d7
#
_cell.length_a   1.000
_cell.length_b   1.000
_cell.length_c   1.000
_cell.angle_alpha   90.00
_cell.angle_beta   90.00
_cell.angle_gamma   90.00
#
_symmetry.space_group_name_H-M   'P 1'
#
loop_
_entity.id
_entity.type
_entity.pdbx_description
1 polymer ?
#
loop_
_entity_poly.entity_id
_entity_poly.type
_entity_poly.pdbx_seq_one_letter_code
_entity_poly.pdbx_strand_id
1 'polypeptide(L)'
;MKTLRFFMLALAATLFFAGCEELADLLPNDTPNEEQKPGNGGENNGENEGNGGNEGDDSLIDINKTYPLVSSIPSIFSPNTTEDVIIVLNGKGTAIDGFTGDVYAHTGVLTNLSSVDSDWKYVKAEWTVNTPDCKLTKHGNNLWSLTIKGGPRAFYGVPASEKIKSLAFVFRSADGTKEVKDNGKDIFVDAVDEGLYVKITSPKNGSILTIGEECLVSVKLQAASSMSLYCNDSEVLYTEEAAAEYTFVPTKAEDIIFKAVATDGFDSVEDVVKVSILGTPESEPRPAGISNGVTINGNEATFVLYAPGKESVVLLGDFNDYAPSNEYMMKRDGDYFWTTVSGLEQGVEYGYQYLVDRTIRIGDPYSTKILDPWNDQYITSVYPNLKPYPAEYTEDVVSVFELNPTKYQWQFAEFDRPAENSLAIYELLIRDFTTTRTIDAVTAKLDYLETLGINAIELMPIQEFDGNDSWGYNPCFYFAADKAYGTETDYKEFIDECHRRGIAVIVDVVFNHATGQCPYAKMWWDSGKNKTASNNPFFNVDAPHGFSVYHDFKHTFEGTVSFFDEVLKFWLEEYNVDGFRFDLTKGFVQNPGNYEAYGYSAQRIGILKHYAETIRSVEEDAYIIFEHFCDQSEETELYNSVGALCWNNNQMNGYMESVMGWTGDNKSNFSDFKKGRVNNIETHDEERIAYKAITWGDSKSNWAVISKRLQAAYAFHFLTPYPKMMWQFGELGYDVSINADETGKVGTGDEYRTHRKPVRWEYLEDVNRKALYDALSKIISWRTDNEEYYGQDNLSVKTWAVGDTNMGGKTLVMDRVIVVANFTNSETTTNVDVPSAGEWTNLLTGDKVQLGSSYSAKLAANDYIVLVK
;
A
#
# COMPACT_ATOMS: atom_id res chain seq x y z
N MET A 1 -14.12 0.71 9.45
CA MET A 1 -15.19 0.30 8.50
C MET A 1 -15.33 1.26 7.31
N LYS A 2 -14.22 1.84 6.84
CA LYS A 2 -14.16 2.63 5.58
C LYS A 2 -13.41 1.92 4.45
N THR A 3 -12.96 0.72 4.67
CA THR A 3 -12.18 -0.13 3.73
C THR A 3 -13.03 -0.90 2.70
N LEU A 4 -14.34 -0.73 2.69
CA LEU A 4 -15.21 -1.60 1.86
C LEU A 4 -15.69 -0.98 0.53
N ARG A 5 -15.11 0.10 0.06
CA ARG A 5 -15.50 0.71 -1.23
C ARG A 5 -14.39 0.84 -2.28
N PHE A 6 -13.15 0.45 -1.98
CA PHE A 6 -12.02 0.55 -2.91
C PHE A 6 -11.64 -0.78 -3.61
N PHE A 7 -12.32 -1.87 -3.34
CA PHE A 7 -11.94 -3.22 -3.81
C PHE A 7 -12.61 -3.68 -5.12
N MET A 8 -13.26 -2.84 -5.90
CA MET A 8 -13.96 -3.29 -7.12
C MET A 8 -13.28 -2.95 -8.45
N LEU A 9 -12.02 -2.56 -8.50
CA LEU A 9 -11.37 -2.17 -9.77
C LEU A 9 -10.07 -2.90 -10.13
N ALA A 10 -9.57 -3.81 -9.31
CA ALA A 10 -8.33 -4.54 -9.61
C ALA A 10 -8.54 -5.86 -10.38
N LEU A 11 -9.73 -6.15 -10.90
CA LEU A 11 -10.08 -7.50 -11.36
C LEU A 11 -10.36 -7.65 -12.85
N ALA A 12 -9.77 -6.86 -13.71
CA ALA A 12 -10.00 -6.98 -15.15
C ALA A 12 -8.82 -7.56 -15.96
N ALA A 13 -7.69 -7.87 -15.35
CA ALA A 13 -6.46 -8.14 -16.12
C ALA A 13 -6.08 -9.63 -16.30
N THR A 14 -6.73 -10.59 -15.67
CA THR A 14 -6.27 -12.00 -15.71
C THR A 14 -7.21 -13.01 -16.39
N LEU A 15 -8.28 -12.60 -17.03
CA LEU A 15 -9.26 -13.52 -17.64
C LEU A 15 -9.38 -13.40 -19.17
N PHE A 16 -8.28 -13.41 -19.92
CA PHE A 16 -8.36 -13.58 -21.39
C PHE A 16 -7.20 -14.38 -21.95
N PHE A 17 -7.17 -15.68 -21.67
CA PHE A 17 -6.48 -16.64 -22.52
C PHE A 17 -7.06 -18.05 -22.33
N ALA A 18 -8.21 -18.30 -22.90
CA ALA A 18 -8.59 -19.63 -23.44
C ALA A 18 -9.87 -19.50 -24.26
N GLY A 19 -9.75 -19.70 -25.57
CA GLY A 19 -10.77 -20.28 -26.42
C GLY A 19 -12.02 -19.45 -26.67
N CYS A 20 -12.03 -18.64 -27.72
CA CYS A 20 -13.24 -18.37 -28.48
C CYS A 20 -13.61 -19.64 -29.24
N GLU A 21 -14.74 -20.25 -28.88
CA GLU A 21 -15.78 -20.72 -29.79
C GLU A 21 -16.82 -21.51 -28.99
N GLU A 22 -18.10 -21.21 -29.30
CA GLU A 22 -19.33 -21.88 -28.84
C GLU A 22 -19.79 -21.61 -27.38
N LEU A 23 -20.67 -20.61 -27.24
CA LEU A 23 -21.91 -20.70 -26.46
C LEU A 23 -22.79 -19.47 -26.73
N ALA A 24 -23.39 -19.42 -27.91
CA ALA A 24 -24.63 -18.70 -28.16
C ALA A 24 -25.72 -19.75 -28.07
N ASP A 25 -26.47 -19.67 -27.01
CA ASP A 25 -27.85 -20.18 -26.83
C ASP A 25 -28.04 -20.56 -25.37
N LEU A 26 -28.66 -19.66 -24.63
CA LEU A 26 -29.52 -19.95 -23.45
C LEU A 26 -29.70 -18.67 -22.61
N LEU A 27 -30.51 -17.75 -23.11
CA LEU A 27 -31.17 -16.75 -22.26
C LEU A 27 -32.67 -16.68 -22.70
N PRO A 28 -33.59 -16.80 -21.79
CA PRO A 28 -34.98 -16.46 -22.07
C PRO A 28 -35.20 -14.94 -21.94
N ASN A 29 -35.81 -14.41 -22.99
CA ASN A 29 -36.43 -13.10 -23.02
C ASN A 29 -37.60 -13.01 -22.06
N ASP A 30 -37.66 -11.97 -21.25
CA ASP A 30 -38.91 -11.34 -20.87
C ASP A 30 -38.74 -9.87 -20.62
N THR A 31 -39.33 -9.07 -21.48
CA THR A 31 -39.51 -7.62 -21.37
C THR A 31 -40.83 -7.30 -20.65
N PRO A 32 -40.88 -6.19 -19.86
CA PRO A 32 -42.09 -5.81 -19.15
C PRO A 32 -42.98 -4.90 -19.98
N ASN A 33 -44.24 -5.05 -19.82
CA ASN A 33 -45.28 -4.17 -20.34
C ASN A 33 -45.69 -3.10 -19.30
N GLU A 34 -45.87 -1.90 -19.80
CA GLU A 34 -46.47 -0.74 -19.16
C GLU A 34 -47.99 -0.84 -18.96
N GLU A 35 -48.50 0.15 -18.18
CA GLU A 35 -49.89 0.69 -18.07
C GLU A 35 -50.71 0.18 -16.87
N GLN A 36 -51.37 0.96 -16.03
CA GLN A 36 -52.06 2.27 -16.12
C GLN A 36 -52.50 2.73 -14.72
N LYS A 37 -52.57 4.03 -14.52
CA LYS A 37 -53.44 4.70 -13.52
C LYS A 37 -54.91 4.66 -14.00
N PRO A 38 -55.96 4.84 -13.20
CA PRO A 38 -56.27 5.97 -12.32
C PRO A 38 -57.11 5.62 -11.07
N GLY A 39 -57.13 6.43 -10.01
CA GLY A 39 -57.97 7.59 -9.86
C GLY A 39 -58.92 7.49 -8.65
N ASN A 40 -58.86 8.53 -7.86
CA ASN A 40 -59.91 9.19 -7.08
C ASN A 40 -60.53 8.61 -5.79
N GLY A 41 -60.39 9.42 -4.77
CA GLY A 41 -61.53 10.01 -4.07
C GLY A 41 -61.82 9.48 -2.67
N GLY A 42 -61.81 10.38 -1.70
CA GLY A 42 -62.60 10.16 -0.51
C GLY A 42 -62.06 10.81 0.76
N GLU A 43 -62.60 11.95 1.07
CA GLU A 43 -62.47 12.65 2.34
C GLU A 43 -62.97 11.80 3.52
N ASN A 44 -62.38 11.87 4.72
CA ASN A 44 -62.96 12.57 5.88
C ASN A 44 -62.21 12.28 7.17
N ASN A 45 -61.97 13.37 7.87
CA ASN A 45 -62.14 13.63 9.30
C ASN A 45 -61.75 12.59 10.36
N GLY A 46 -60.87 13.09 11.23
CA GLY A 46 -61.26 13.09 12.64
C GLY A 46 -60.25 12.51 13.57
N GLU A 47 -59.86 13.36 14.41
CA GLU A 47 -59.53 13.20 15.84
C GLU A 47 -58.06 13.11 16.22
N ASN A 48 -57.72 14.13 16.86
CA ASN A 48 -56.64 14.47 17.78
C ASN A 48 -56.43 13.40 18.83
N GLU A 49 -55.28 12.80 18.91
CA GLU A 49 -54.73 12.35 20.17
C GLU A 49 -53.29 12.82 20.31
N GLY A 50 -53.08 13.64 21.31
CA GLY A 50 -51.82 14.25 21.65
C GLY A 50 -50.76 13.23 22.02
N ASN A 51 -49.60 13.37 21.38
CA ASN A 51 -48.39 12.73 21.85
C ASN A 51 -47.40 13.83 22.22
N GLY A 52 -47.04 13.92 23.50
CA GLY A 52 -46.14 14.87 24.08
C GLY A 52 -44.75 14.77 23.45
N GLY A 53 -44.52 15.59 22.46
CA GLY A 53 -43.19 15.89 21.95
C GLY A 53 -42.54 16.93 22.85
N ASN A 54 -41.37 16.63 23.35
CA ASN A 54 -40.49 17.50 24.09
C ASN A 54 -40.29 18.84 23.34
N GLU A 55 -40.91 19.90 23.86
CA GLU A 55 -40.59 21.28 23.48
C GLU A 55 -39.22 21.59 24.08
N GLY A 56 -38.14 21.39 23.30
CA GLY A 56 -36.91 22.13 23.51
C GLY A 56 -37.22 23.61 23.32
N ASP A 57 -36.65 24.46 24.16
CA ASP A 57 -36.86 25.89 24.12
C ASP A 57 -36.37 26.52 22.80
N ASP A 58 -37.25 26.55 21.77
CA ASP A 58 -37.02 27.12 20.43
C ASP A 58 -36.69 28.62 20.50
N SER A 59 -36.81 29.24 21.66
CA SER A 59 -36.59 30.70 21.86
C SER A 59 -35.11 31.10 21.84
N LEU A 60 -34.20 30.14 22.02
CA LEU A 60 -32.75 30.45 22.13
C LEU A 60 -32.01 30.51 20.77
N ILE A 61 -32.62 30.02 19.70
CA ILE A 61 -32.00 30.03 18.35
C ILE A 61 -32.64 31.15 17.50
N ASP A 62 -31.86 32.19 17.25
CA ASP A 62 -32.29 33.27 16.34
C ASP A 62 -32.08 32.88 14.91
N ILE A 63 -33.13 32.49 14.19
CA ILE A 63 -33.07 32.07 12.79
C ILE A 63 -32.62 33.15 11.81
N ASN A 64 -32.55 34.41 12.22
CA ASN A 64 -32.08 35.53 11.41
C ASN A 64 -30.59 35.82 11.63
N LYS A 65 -29.99 35.23 12.64
CA LYS A 65 -28.55 35.34 12.91
C LYS A 65 -27.77 34.42 11.96
N THR A 66 -26.61 34.86 11.51
CA THR A 66 -25.65 34.01 10.80
C THR A 66 -24.88 33.18 11.80
N TYR A 67 -24.93 31.86 11.65
CA TYR A 67 -24.15 30.90 12.45
C TYR A 67 -23.02 30.33 11.63
N PRO A 68 -21.84 30.04 12.25
CA PRO A 68 -20.82 29.21 11.64
C PRO A 68 -21.37 27.80 11.39
N LEU A 69 -20.58 26.92 10.76
CA LEU A 69 -20.99 25.54 10.47
C LEU A 69 -21.57 24.84 11.70
N VAL A 70 -20.87 24.95 12.83
CA VAL A 70 -21.34 24.48 14.14
C VAL A 70 -21.03 25.52 15.25
N SER A 71 -21.92 25.66 16.18
CA SER A 71 -21.76 26.49 17.38
C SER A 71 -22.49 25.87 18.57
N SER A 72 -22.25 26.38 19.77
CA SER A 72 -22.96 25.96 20.98
C SER A 72 -23.67 27.13 21.66
N ILE A 73 -24.73 26.79 22.40
CA ILE A 73 -25.43 27.72 23.32
C ILE A 73 -25.49 27.04 24.70
N PRO A 74 -24.81 27.59 25.75
CA PRO A 74 -23.96 28.79 25.69
C PRO A 74 -22.73 28.58 24.76
N SER A 75 -22.15 29.68 24.28
CA SER A 75 -21.04 29.65 23.35
C SER A 75 -19.75 29.08 23.95
N ILE A 76 -19.63 29.07 25.26
CA ILE A 76 -18.61 28.41 26.07
C ILE A 76 -19.35 27.65 27.17
N PHE A 77 -18.96 26.44 27.47
CA PHE A 77 -19.54 25.60 28.50
C PHE A 77 -18.48 24.75 29.21
N SER A 78 -18.69 24.55 30.52
CA SER A 78 -17.83 23.65 31.29
C SER A 78 -18.11 22.19 30.95
N PRO A 79 -17.08 21.31 30.83
CA PRO A 79 -17.28 19.88 30.69
C PRO A 79 -18.06 19.25 31.83
N ASN A 80 -18.14 19.95 32.98
CA ASN A 80 -18.82 19.54 34.21
C ASN A 80 -20.18 20.24 34.42
N THR A 81 -20.61 21.07 33.47
CA THR A 81 -21.94 21.70 33.58
C THR A 81 -23.04 20.64 33.68
N THR A 82 -24.05 20.92 34.49
CA THR A 82 -25.29 20.12 34.56
C THR A 82 -26.43 20.75 33.77
N GLU A 83 -26.21 21.93 33.21
CA GLU A 83 -27.17 22.61 32.34
C GLU A 83 -27.14 22.01 30.94
N ASP A 84 -28.24 22.13 30.23
CA ASP A 84 -28.31 21.70 28.83
C ASP A 84 -27.41 22.56 27.94
N VAL A 85 -26.69 21.91 27.01
CA VAL A 85 -25.90 22.59 25.99
C VAL A 85 -26.54 22.32 24.63
N ILE A 86 -26.88 23.36 23.89
CA ILE A 86 -27.48 23.25 22.55
C ILE A 86 -26.38 23.38 21.52
N ILE A 87 -26.23 22.38 20.68
CA ILE A 87 -25.34 22.39 19.49
C ILE A 87 -26.17 22.84 18.31
N VAL A 88 -25.78 23.93 17.65
CA VAL A 88 -26.45 24.49 16.47
C VAL A 88 -25.63 24.15 15.24
N LEU A 89 -26.26 23.50 14.24
CA LEU A 89 -25.69 23.16 12.94
C LEU A 89 -26.30 24.07 11.87
N ASN A 90 -25.47 24.79 11.15
CA ASN A 90 -25.84 25.51 9.95
C ASN A 90 -25.63 24.62 8.71
N GLY A 91 -26.70 24.11 8.15
CA GLY A 91 -26.67 23.22 6.98
C GLY A 91 -26.46 23.93 5.63
N LYS A 92 -26.41 25.27 5.61
CA LYS A 92 -26.27 26.04 4.36
C LYS A 92 -24.92 25.77 3.69
N GLY A 93 -24.95 25.42 2.40
CA GLY A 93 -23.75 25.10 1.63
C GLY A 93 -23.16 23.71 1.93
N THR A 94 -23.82 22.89 2.76
CA THR A 94 -23.40 21.52 3.08
C THR A 94 -24.23 20.48 2.31
N ALA A 95 -23.93 19.19 2.51
CA ALA A 95 -24.71 18.10 1.92
C ALA A 95 -26.20 18.07 2.33
N ILE A 96 -26.57 18.76 3.42
CA ILE A 96 -27.95 18.88 3.91
C ILE A 96 -28.59 20.25 3.61
N ASP A 97 -28.00 21.07 2.74
CA ASP A 97 -28.62 22.32 2.32
C ASP A 97 -29.99 22.05 1.66
N GLY A 98 -31.02 22.69 2.17
CA GLY A 98 -32.41 22.48 1.72
C GLY A 98 -33.00 21.11 2.05
N PHE A 99 -32.31 20.24 2.78
CA PHE A 99 -32.76 18.90 3.14
C PHE A 99 -34.00 18.96 4.07
N THR A 100 -34.98 18.09 3.80
CA THR A 100 -36.24 18.07 4.55
C THR A 100 -36.42 16.84 5.43
N GLY A 101 -35.56 15.84 5.27
CA GLY A 101 -35.61 14.61 6.06
C GLY A 101 -34.99 14.78 7.45
N ASP A 102 -34.96 13.71 8.20
CA ASP A 102 -34.38 13.68 9.55
C ASP A 102 -32.85 13.68 9.50
N VAL A 103 -32.23 14.47 10.38
CA VAL A 103 -30.78 14.55 10.57
C VAL A 103 -30.42 14.04 11.97
N TYR A 104 -29.33 13.28 12.04
CA TYR A 104 -28.82 12.70 13.28
C TYR A 104 -27.34 13.05 13.45
N ALA A 105 -26.91 13.17 14.71
CA ALA A 105 -25.51 13.26 15.05
C ALA A 105 -24.93 11.86 15.35
N HIS A 106 -23.86 11.50 14.66
CA HIS A 106 -22.89 10.54 15.17
C HIS A 106 -22.00 11.36 16.09
N THR A 107 -21.93 11.06 17.37
CA THR A 107 -21.30 11.93 18.35
C THR A 107 -20.70 11.15 19.51
N GLY A 108 -19.57 11.64 19.99
CA GLY A 108 -18.80 11.15 21.13
C GLY A 108 -18.03 12.31 21.76
N VAL A 109 -17.00 12.01 22.54
CA VAL A 109 -16.14 13.01 23.16
C VAL A 109 -14.66 12.68 22.96
N LEU A 110 -13.81 13.69 22.88
CA LEU A 110 -12.39 13.57 23.14
C LEU A 110 -12.14 13.77 24.64
N THR A 111 -11.34 12.90 25.23
CA THR A 111 -10.96 12.99 26.65
C THR A 111 -9.44 13.10 26.79
N ASN A 112 -8.95 13.25 28.00
CA ASN A 112 -7.51 13.16 28.29
C ASN A 112 -6.90 11.79 27.98
N LEU A 113 -7.71 10.78 27.65
CA LEU A 113 -7.28 9.43 27.23
C LEU A 113 -7.37 9.24 25.71
N SER A 114 -7.86 10.22 24.97
CA SER A 114 -7.85 10.20 23.50
C SER A 114 -6.45 10.50 22.98
N SER A 115 -5.93 9.63 22.14
CA SER A 115 -4.58 9.72 21.57
C SER A 115 -4.51 10.56 20.29
N VAL A 116 -5.61 10.61 19.52
CA VAL A 116 -5.78 11.35 18.27
C VAL A 116 -7.23 11.85 18.15
N ASP A 117 -7.49 12.76 17.24
CA ASP A 117 -8.83 13.33 17.02
C ASP A 117 -9.88 12.31 16.57
N SER A 118 -9.47 11.21 15.96
CA SER A 118 -10.38 10.11 15.60
C SER A 118 -10.63 9.12 16.75
N ASP A 119 -9.91 9.24 17.87
CA ASP A 119 -10.06 8.35 19.04
C ASP A 119 -11.19 8.83 19.96
N TRP A 120 -12.42 8.85 19.42
CA TRP A 120 -13.60 9.23 20.16
C TRP A 120 -13.93 8.23 21.26
N LYS A 121 -14.15 8.75 22.44
CA LYS A 121 -14.62 7.97 23.59
C LYS A 121 -16.13 8.18 23.79
N TYR A 122 -16.78 7.22 24.44
CA TYR A 122 -18.19 7.33 24.82
C TYR A 122 -19.12 7.68 23.66
N VAL A 123 -18.89 7.08 22.48
CA VAL A 123 -19.73 7.29 21.29
C VAL A 123 -21.18 6.91 21.59
N LYS A 124 -22.10 7.85 21.42
CA LYS A 124 -23.52 7.72 21.84
C LYS A 124 -24.34 6.81 20.92
N ALA A 125 -23.97 6.71 19.64
CA ALA A 125 -24.68 5.90 18.67
C ALA A 125 -23.72 5.36 17.62
N GLU A 126 -23.91 4.11 17.22
CA GLU A 126 -23.22 3.52 16.06
C GLU A 126 -23.60 4.26 14.77
N TRP A 127 -22.70 4.29 13.80
CA TRP A 127 -22.86 5.06 12.55
C TRP A 127 -24.19 4.83 11.83
N THR A 128 -24.69 3.59 11.81
CA THR A 128 -25.93 3.22 11.11
C THR A 128 -27.19 3.26 11.98
N VAL A 129 -27.07 3.62 13.26
CA VAL A 129 -28.16 3.58 14.23
C VAL A 129 -28.74 4.98 14.44
N ASN A 130 -30.04 5.16 14.21
CA ASN A 130 -30.77 6.40 14.45
C ASN A 130 -31.23 6.48 15.91
N THR A 131 -30.30 6.86 16.79
CA THR A 131 -30.58 7.00 18.24
C THR A 131 -31.43 8.26 18.50
N PRO A 132 -32.58 8.17 19.19
CA PRO A 132 -33.48 9.30 19.40
C PRO A 132 -32.82 10.51 20.09
N ASP A 133 -31.93 10.27 21.07
CA ASP A 133 -31.20 11.34 21.76
C ASP A 133 -30.20 12.09 20.87
N CYS A 134 -29.89 11.54 19.71
CA CYS A 134 -28.98 12.14 18.74
C CYS A 134 -29.70 12.70 17.50
N LYS A 135 -31.04 12.73 17.51
CA LYS A 135 -31.84 13.36 16.44
C LYS A 135 -31.83 14.87 16.58
N LEU A 136 -31.52 15.58 15.50
CA LEU A 136 -31.56 17.04 15.47
C LEU A 136 -33.00 17.55 15.26
N THR A 137 -33.31 18.68 15.93
CA THR A 137 -34.49 19.47 15.68
C THR A 137 -34.23 20.44 14.54
N LYS A 138 -35.11 20.48 13.54
CA LYS A 138 -34.97 21.40 12.39
C LYS A 138 -35.64 22.74 12.72
N HIS A 139 -34.92 23.85 12.43
CA HIS A 139 -35.41 25.23 12.51
C HIS A 139 -35.53 25.86 11.11
N GLY A 140 -35.86 27.13 11.02
CA GLY A 140 -35.82 27.87 9.75
C GLY A 140 -34.38 28.11 9.23
N ASN A 141 -34.28 28.54 7.98
CA ASN A 141 -33.00 28.98 7.36
C ASN A 141 -31.85 27.94 7.38
N ASN A 142 -32.18 26.66 7.19
CA ASN A 142 -31.21 25.54 7.21
C ASN A 142 -30.47 25.35 8.56
N LEU A 143 -31.04 25.82 9.65
CA LEU A 143 -30.54 25.61 11.00
C LEU A 143 -31.14 24.34 11.61
N TRP A 144 -30.29 23.62 12.36
CA TRP A 144 -30.64 22.40 13.07
C TRP A 144 -30.06 22.49 14.48
N SER A 145 -30.63 21.84 15.46
CA SER A 145 -30.08 21.79 16.82
C SER A 145 -30.10 20.40 17.43
N LEU A 146 -29.11 20.13 18.27
CA LEU A 146 -29.05 18.97 19.16
C LEU A 146 -28.86 19.44 20.60
N THR A 147 -29.74 19.03 21.49
CA THR A 147 -29.61 19.33 22.91
C THR A 147 -28.85 18.25 23.65
N ILE A 148 -27.70 18.59 24.20
CA ILE A 148 -26.89 17.78 25.11
C ILE A 148 -27.46 17.88 26.51
N LYS A 149 -28.45 17.06 26.82
CA LYS A 149 -29.27 17.15 28.06
C LYS A 149 -28.48 16.83 29.32
N GLY A 150 -28.59 17.69 30.32
CA GLY A 150 -27.91 17.54 31.60
C GLY A 150 -26.41 17.72 31.54
N GLY A 151 -25.92 18.37 30.47
CA GLY A 151 -24.54 18.65 30.22
C GLY A 151 -23.74 17.47 29.63
N PRO A 152 -22.50 17.73 29.14
CA PRO A 152 -21.69 16.75 28.41
C PRO A 152 -21.44 15.45 29.17
N ARG A 153 -21.02 15.57 30.43
CA ARG A 153 -20.66 14.41 31.25
C ARG A 153 -21.84 13.45 31.45
N ALA A 154 -23.01 13.98 31.73
CA ALA A 154 -24.22 13.17 31.91
C ALA A 154 -24.71 12.58 30.59
N PHE A 155 -24.72 13.36 29.51
CA PHE A 155 -25.17 12.95 28.20
C PHE A 155 -24.36 11.78 27.65
N TYR A 156 -23.02 11.86 27.70
CA TYR A 156 -22.13 10.82 27.18
C TYR A 156 -21.82 9.71 28.20
N GLY A 157 -22.09 9.92 29.50
CA GLY A 157 -21.77 8.93 30.53
C GLY A 157 -20.31 8.89 30.93
N VAL A 158 -19.59 10.01 30.81
CA VAL A 158 -18.15 10.07 31.09
C VAL A 158 -17.88 10.04 32.58
N PRO A 159 -17.01 9.16 33.11
CA PRO A 159 -16.64 9.12 34.52
C PRO A 159 -16.04 10.44 35.02
N ALA A 160 -16.22 10.78 36.27
CA ALA A 160 -15.65 12.01 36.89
C ALA A 160 -14.09 12.00 36.88
N SER A 161 -13.48 10.84 36.79
CA SER A 161 -12.01 10.70 36.72
C SER A 161 -11.41 11.08 35.35
N GLU A 162 -12.23 11.21 34.32
CA GLU A 162 -11.77 11.57 32.98
C GLU A 162 -12.13 13.03 32.65
N LYS A 163 -11.20 13.72 32.00
CA LYS A 163 -11.39 15.10 31.57
C LYS A 163 -11.89 15.09 30.10
N ILE A 164 -13.09 15.68 29.88
CA ILE A 164 -13.59 15.95 28.54
C ILE A 164 -12.84 17.16 27.96
N LYS A 165 -12.26 17.03 26.76
CA LYS A 165 -11.60 18.12 26.04
C LYS A 165 -12.58 18.80 25.07
N SER A 166 -13.27 17.99 24.25
CA SER A 166 -14.25 18.48 23.27
C SER A 166 -15.34 17.44 22.99
N LEU A 167 -16.48 17.93 22.49
CA LEU A 167 -17.53 17.10 21.92
C LEU A 167 -17.22 16.89 20.42
N ALA A 168 -17.37 15.68 19.94
CA ALA A 168 -17.07 15.30 18.57
C ALA A 168 -18.33 14.96 17.78
N PHE A 169 -18.43 15.41 16.52
CA PHE A 169 -19.63 15.26 15.70
C PHE A 169 -19.31 14.93 14.24
N VAL A 170 -20.13 14.06 13.67
CA VAL A 170 -20.44 14.00 12.24
C VAL A 170 -21.94 14.00 12.12
N PHE A 171 -22.53 14.96 11.38
CA PHE A 171 -23.97 14.98 11.17
C PHE A 171 -24.32 14.25 9.88
N ARG A 172 -25.44 13.53 9.88
CA ARG A 172 -25.84 12.70 8.73
C ARG A 172 -27.35 12.62 8.56
N SER A 173 -27.82 12.34 7.34
CA SER A 173 -29.20 11.94 7.10
C SER A 173 -29.53 10.60 7.77
N ALA A 174 -30.81 10.33 7.98
CA ALA A 174 -31.28 9.08 8.61
C ALA A 174 -30.82 7.80 7.87
N ASP A 175 -30.69 7.88 6.55
CA ASP A 175 -30.20 6.80 5.68
C ASP A 175 -28.66 6.77 5.50
N GLY A 176 -27.95 7.74 6.10
CA GLY A 176 -26.51 7.84 6.01
C GLY A 176 -25.96 8.27 4.64
N THR A 177 -26.83 8.66 3.69
CA THR A 177 -26.37 9.04 2.33
C THR A 177 -25.83 10.46 2.24
N LYS A 178 -26.15 11.31 3.21
CA LYS A 178 -25.66 12.67 3.35
C LYS A 178 -24.87 12.79 4.64
N GLU A 179 -23.70 13.42 4.54
CA GLU A 179 -22.78 13.61 5.66
C GLU A 179 -22.32 15.06 5.71
N VAL A 180 -22.27 15.65 6.90
CA VAL A 180 -21.75 17.00 7.15
C VAL A 180 -20.55 16.91 8.06
N LYS A 181 -19.43 17.41 7.55
CA LYS A 181 -18.13 17.53 8.19
C LYS A 181 -17.56 18.92 7.95
N ASP A 182 -16.55 19.31 8.70
CA ASP A 182 -15.80 20.54 8.47
C ASP A 182 -14.64 20.26 7.51
N ASN A 183 -14.79 20.65 6.23
CA ASN A 183 -13.81 20.41 5.18
C ASN A 183 -13.33 18.94 5.08
N GLY A 184 -14.28 18.00 5.26
CA GLY A 184 -14.00 16.57 5.22
C GLY A 184 -13.52 15.96 6.55
N LYS A 185 -13.29 16.78 7.57
CA LYS A 185 -12.89 16.36 8.92
C LYS A 185 -14.10 16.29 9.86
N ASP A 186 -13.92 15.57 10.96
CA ASP A 186 -14.89 15.54 12.06
C ASP A 186 -14.98 16.92 12.70
N ILE A 187 -16.15 17.23 13.28
CA ILE A 187 -16.43 18.54 13.88
C ILE A 187 -16.23 18.47 15.39
N PHE A 188 -15.50 19.41 15.96
CA PHE A 188 -15.25 19.47 17.40
C PHE A 188 -15.78 20.77 18.01
N VAL A 189 -16.37 20.64 19.20
CA VAL A 189 -16.82 21.76 20.03
C VAL A 189 -16.15 21.64 21.38
N ASP A 190 -15.24 22.58 21.68
CA ASP A 190 -14.41 22.52 22.89
C ASP A 190 -15.26 22.75 24.16
N ALA A 191 -14.97 21.95 25.18
CA ALA A 191 -15.48 22.14 26.53
C ALA A 191 -14.36 22.77 27.39
N VAL A 192 -14.67 23.86 28.08
CA VAL A 192 -13.69 24.71 28.77
C VAL A 192 -13.94 24.64 30.30
N ASP A 193 -12.84 24.38 31.04
CA ASP A 193 -12.94 24.43 32.52
C ASP A 193 -13.39 25.81 33.04
N GLU A 194 -13.96 25.86 34.21
CA GLU A 194 -14.35 27.14 34.87
C GLU A 194 -13.10 28.00 35.14
N GLY A 195 -13.24 29.32 34.93
CA GLY A 195 -12.18 30.28 35.19
C GLY A 195 -11.92 31.28 34.07
N LEU A 196 -10.86 32.09 34.21
CA LEU A 196 -10.45 33.05 33.21
C LEU A 196 -9.96 32.30 31.94
N TYR A 197 -10.54 32.67 30.78
CA TYR A 197 -10.24 32.02 29.49
C TYR A 197 -10.36 33.01 28.35
N VAL A 198 -9.48 32.82 27.36
CA VAL A 198 -9.51 33.51 26.07
C VAL A 198 -9.15 32.53 24.94
N LYS A 199 -9.84 32.61 23.80
CA LYS A 199 -9.53 31.80 22.62
C LYS A 199 -9.87 32.56 21.35
N ILE A 200 -8.90 32.68 20.44
CA ILE A 200 -9.13 33.10 19.07
C ILE A 200 -9.70 31.89 18.31
N THR A 201 -10.97 32.00 17.92
CA THR A 201 -11.67 30.88 17.27
C THR A 201 -11.59 30.92 15.73
N SER A 202 -11.31 32.09 15.17
CA SER A 202 -11.04 32.37 13.75
C SER A 202 -10.04 33.53 13.66
N PRO A 203 -9.12 33.52 12.70
CA PRO A 203 -8.72 32.38 11.85
C PRO A 203 -8.06 31.27 12.70
N LYS A 204 -7.88 30.09 12.11
CA LYS A 204 -7.13 29.01 12.76
C LYS A 204 -5.63 29.26 12.66
N ASN A 205 -4.85 28.72 13.61
CA ASN A 205 -3.40 28.78 13.52
C ASN A 205 -2.92 28.12 12.20
N GLY A 206 -1.95 28.74 11.52
CA GLY A 206 -1.45 28.29 10.22
C GLY A 206 -2.36 28.59 9.02
N SER A 207 -3.45 29.36 9.20
CA SER A 207 -4.29 29.79 8.06
C SER A 207 -3.52 30.69 7.09
N ILE A 208 -3.77 30.53 5.80
CA ILE A 208 -3.24 31.39 4.75
C ILE A 208 -4.34 32.38 4.35
N LEU A 209 -4.02 33.68 4.41
CA LEU A 209 -4.93 34.75 4.05
C LEU A 209 -4.62 35.30 2.67
N THR A 210 -5.65 35.79 1.97
CA THR A 210 -5.52 36.37 0.63
C THR A 210 -5.50 37.90 0.69
N ILE A 211 -4.60 38.55 -0.06
CA ILE A 211 -4.54 40.02 -0.14
C ILE A 211 -5.85 40.57 -0.63
N GLY A 212 -6.42 41.54 0.10
CA GLY A 212 -7.66 42.23 -0.25
C GLY A 212 -8.94 41.53 0.18
N GLU A 213 -8.88 40.31 0.71
CA GLU A 213 -10.06 39.61 1.26
C GLU A 213 -10.20 39.87 2.77
N GLU A 214 -11.44 40.01 3.23
CA GLU A 214 -11.72 40.21 4.64
C GLU A 214 -11.52 38.91 5.42
N CYS A 215 -10.73 38.97 6.49
CA CYS A 215 -10.60 37.91 7.49
C CYS A 215 -11.26 38.34 8.79
N LEU A 216 -12.29 37.62 9.22
CA LEU A 216 -12.92 37.85 10.50
C LEU A 216 -12.16 37.16 11.63
N VAL A 217 -11.54 37.95 12.50
CA VAL A 217 -10.88 37.48 13.71
C VAL A 217 -11.93 37.45 14.85
N SER A 218 -12.27 36.25 15.30
CA SER A 218 -13.29 36.03 16.32
C SER A 218 -12.64 35.52 17.60
N VAL A 219 -12.96 36.13 18.72
CA VAL A 219 -12.43 35.81 20.07
C VAL A 219 -13.56 35.45 21.02
N LYS A 220 -13.41 34.35 21.75
CA LYS A 220 -14.31 33.94 22.83
C LYS A 220 -13.66 34.16 24.18
N LEU A 221 -14.43 34.62 25.16
CA LEU A 221 -13.96 34.94 26.48
C LEU A 221 -14.84 34.27 27.54
N GLN A 222 -14.23 33.93 28.73
CA GLN A 222 -14.94 33.48 29.91
C GLN A 222 -14.33 34.12 31.15
N ALA A 223 -15.17 34.61 32.06
CA ALA A 223 -14.79 35.20 33.31
C ALA A 223 -13.77 36.35 33.19
N ALA A 224 -13.67 36.98 32.05
CA ALA A 224 -12.81 38.12 31.80
C ALA A 224 -13.56 39.44 32.08
N SER A 225 -12.89 40.43 32.66
CA SER A 225 -13.38 41.82 32.81
C SER A 225 -13.07 42.66 31.57
N SER A 226 -11.99 42.34 30.86
CA SER A 226 -11.62 42.98 29.60
C SER A 226 -10.67 42.13 28.77
N MET A 227 -10.58 42.47 27.46
CA MET A 227 -9.67 41.81 26.53
C MET A 227 -9.08 42.83 25.55
N SER A 228 -7.78 42.71 25.25
CA SER A 228 -7.12 43.39 24.15
C SER A 228 -6.71 42.40 23.09
N LEU A 229 -7.03 42.70 21.82
CA LEU A 229 -6.54 41.97 20.65
C LEU A 229 -5.40 42.76 19.99
N TYR A 230 -4.31 42.13 19.77
CA TYR A 230 -3.14 42.66 19.07
C TYR A 230 -3.01 41.99 17.70
N CYS A 231 -2.68 42.81 16.68
CA CYS A 231 -2.21 42.37 15.38
C CYS A 231 -0.72 42.72 15.28
N ASN A 232 0.14 41.72 15.27
CA ASN A 232 1.56 41.89 15.58
C ASN A 232 1.69 42.69 16.89
N ASP A 233 2.42 43.55 17.20
CA ASP A 233 2.51 44.24 18.50
C ASP A 233 1.54 45.45 18.66
N SER A 234 0.63 45.66 17.68
CA SER A 234 -0.30 46.78 17.68
C SER A 234 -1.66 46.37 18.22
N GLU A 235 -2.15 47.03 19.26
CA GLU A 235 -3.55 46.83 19.75
C GLU A 235 -4.55 47.29 18.68
N VAL A 236 -5.43 46.40 18.25
CA VAL A 236 -6.42 46.62 17.17
C VAL A 236 -7.86 46.63 17.71
N LEU A 237 -8.09 46.06 18.89
CA LEU A 237 -9.37 46.02 19.51
C LEU A 237 -9.21 45.89 21.04
N TYR A 238 -10.01 46.70 21.80
CA TYR A 238 -10.24 46.53 23.24
C TYR A 238 -11.73 46.34 23.49
N THR A 239 -12.11 45.42 24.37
CA THR A 239 -13.51 45.19 24.75
C THR A 239 -13.65 44.71 26.16
N GLU A 240 -14.84 44.96 26.77
CA GLU A 240 -15.33 44.45 28.04
C GLU A 240 -16.47 43.43 27.80
N GLU A 241 -16.76 43.08 26.54
CA GLU A 241 -17.79 42.14 26.14
C GLU A 241 -17.30 40.70 26.25
N ALA A 242 -18.21 39.73 26.39
CA ALA A 242 -17.90 38.30 26.51
C ALA A 242 -17.41 37.63 25.19
N ALA A 243 -17.46 38.34 24.09
CA ALA A 243 -16.95 37.93 22.79
C ALA A 243 -16.57 39.15 21.98
N ALA A 244 -15.67 38.98 21.04
CA ALA A 244 -15.21 40.07 20.20
C ALA A 244 -14.98 39.60 18.75
N GLU A 245 -15.20 40.51 17.80
CA GLU A 245 -14.95 40.32 16.38
C GLU A 245 -14.15 41.52 15.85
N TYR A 246 -13.14 41.21 15.01
CA TYR A 246 -12.34 42.24 14.34
C TYR A 246 -12.14 41.81 12.90
N THR A 247 -12.44 42.71 11.94
CA THR A 247 -12.21 42.48 10.53
C THR A 247 -10.81 42.95 10.14
N PHE A 248 -9.98 42.03 9.72
CA PHE A 248 -8.64 42.27 9.17
C PHE A 248 -8.64 42.16 7.66
N VAL A 249 -8.01 43.10 6.96
CA VAL A 249 -7.86 43.05 5.48
C VAL A 249 -6.37 43.07 5.16
N PRO A 250 -5.80 41.96 4.66
CA PRO A 250 -4.39 41.89 4.26
C PRO A 250 -4.09 42.82 3.10
N THR A 251 -3.00 43.56 3.19
CA THR A 251 -2.59 44.54 2.13
C THR A 251 -1.25 44.22 1.45
N LYS A 252 -0.47 43.34 2.04
CA LYS A 252 0.86 42.89 1.56
C LYS A 252 1.14 41.47 2.03
N ALA A 253 2.13 40.82 1.41
CA ALA A 253 2.67 39.56 1.88
C ALA A 253 3.46 39.76 3.16
N GLU A 254 3.06 39.12 4.24
CA GLU A 254 3.71 39.12 5.55
C GLU A 254 3.11 38.05 6.46
N ASP A 255 3.84 37.68 7.51
CA ASP A 255 3.34 36.81 8.57
C ASP A 255 2.73 37.67 9.67
N ILE A 256 1.54 37.28 10.14
CA ILE A 256 0.74 38.03 11.11
C ILE A 256 0.56 37.17 12.37
N ILE A 257 0.73 37.82 13.52
CA ILE A 257 0.42 37.23 14.81
C ILE A 257 -0.78 37.96 15.40
N PHE A 258 -1.90 37.26 15.55
CA PHE A 258 -3.00 37.75 16.37
C PHE A 258 -2.80 37.21 17.80
N LYS A 259 -2.79 38.11 18.76
CA LYS A 259 -2.69 37.80 20.19
C LYS A 259 -3.83 38.44 20.96
N ALA A 260 -4.67 37.61 21.59
CA ALA A 260 -5.72 38.02 22.45
C ALA A 260 -5.24 37.91 23.93
N VAL A 261 -5.33 38.96 24.70
CA VAL A 261 -4.98 38.97 26.11
C VAL A 261 -6.22 39.35 26.91
N ALA A 262 -6.72 38.46 27.74
CA ALA A 262 -7.87 38.70 28.61
C ALA A 262 -7.45 38.76 30.08
N THR A 263 -8.12 39.59 30.85
CA THR A 263 -7.87 39.74 32.31
C THR A 263 -9.20 39.81 33.09
N ASP A 264 -9.19 39.30 34.30
CA ASP A 264 -10.26 39.49 35.29
C ASP A 264 -10.00 40.67 36.29
N GLY A 265 -8.87 41.38 36.09
CA GLY A 265 -8.38 42.46 36.95
C GLY A 265 -7.36 42.00 37.98
N PHE A 266 -7.11 40.71 38.14
CA PHE A 266 -6.10 40.10 39.01
C PHE A 266 -5.12 39.25 38.22
N ASP A 267 -5.64 38.37 37.39
CA ASP A 267 -4.88 37.45 36.51
C ASP A 267 -5.09 37.83 35.05
N SER A 268 -4.21 37.34 34.21
CA SER A 268 -4.34 37.46 32.74
C SER A 268 -3.98 36.16 32.04
N VAL A 269 -4.67 35.87 30.95
CA VAL A 269 -4.43 34.74 30.04
C VAL A 269 -4.33 35.24 28.61
N GLU A 270 -3.58 34.53 27.77
CA GLU A 270 -3.45 34.90 26.36
C GLU A 270 -3.66 33.69 25.46
N ASP A 271 -4.10 33.96 24.24
CA ASP A 271 -4.11 33.00 23.11
C ASP A 271 -3.48 33.68 21.91
N VAL A 272 -2.70 32.88 21.14
CA VAL A 272 -1.93 33.36 19.98
C VAL A 272 -2.22 32.51 18.77
N VAL A 273 -2.53 33.18 17.66
CA VAL A 273 -2.74 32.56 16.35
C VAL A 273 -1.80 33.23 15.35
N LYS A 274 -1.04 32.39 14.65
CA LYS A 274 -0.15 32.81 13.55
C LYS A 274 -0.85 32.53 12.24
N VAL A 275 -0.90 33.51 11.34
CA VAL A 275 -1.41 33.37 9.98
C VAL A 275 -0.43 33.99 8.99
N SER A 276 -0.48 33.58 7.73
CA SER A 276 0.45 34.06 6.72
C SER A 276 -0.27 34.59 5.51
N ILE A 277 0.21 35.71 5.01
CA ILE A 277 -0.11 36.21 3.67
C ILE A 277 1.11 35.90 2.80
N LEU A 278 1.05 34.74 2.12
CA LEU A 278 2.19 34.23 1.37
C LEU A 278 2.49 35.10 0.14
N GLY A 279 3.77 35.41 -0.04
CA GLY A 279 4.31 36.08 -1.20
C GLY A 279 4.47 35.15 -2.42
N THR A 280 5.34 35.54 -3.33
CA THR A 280 5.80 34.74 -4.48
C THR A 280 7.19 34.21 -4.19
N PRO A 281 7.54 33.02 -4.67
CA PRO A 281 8.89 32.47 -4.55
C PRO A 281 9.95 33.41 -5.12
N GLU A 282 11.05 33.57 -4.41
CA GLU A 282 12.26 34.23 -4.96
C GLU A 282 12.92 33.33 -6.01
N SER A 283 13.34 33.90 -7.13
CA SER A 283 14.06 33.13 -8.14
C SER A 283 15.55 33.11 -7.83
N GLU A 284 16.06 31.95 -7.45
CA GLU A 284 17.47 31.75 -7.13
C GLU A 284 17.91 30.33 -7.52
N PRO A 285 19.06 30.18 -8.23
CA PRO A 285 19.58 28.86 -8.56
C PRO A 285 19.90 28.07 -7.27
N ARG A 286 19.53 26.78 -7.27
CA ARG A 286 19.89 25.87 -6.16
C ARG A 286 21.39 25.68 -6.10
N PRO A 287 21.96 25.39 -4.93
CA PRO A 287 23.37 25.11 -4.75
C PRO A 287 23.81 23.92 -5.64
N ALA A 288 25.01 24.00 -6.19
CA ALA A 288 25.53 22.95 -7.06
C ALA A 288 25.74 21.63 -6.29
N GLY A 289 25.37 20.51 -6.90
CA GLY A 289 25.54 19.17 -6.32
C GLY A 289 24.47 18.76 -5.30
N ILE A 290 23.37 19.51 -5.19
CA ILE A 290 22.24 19.15 -4.34
C ILE A 290 21.21 18.36 -5.17
N SER A 291 20.86 17.16 -4.68
CA SER A 291 19.87 16.26 -5.29
C SER A 291 18.45 16.61 -4.87
N ASN A 292 17.44 15.99 -5.51
CA ASN A 292 16.07 16.01 -5.04
C ASN A 292 15.95 15.36 -3.64
N GLY A 293 14.92 15.71 -2.90
CA GLY A 293 14.74 15.27 -1.52
C GLY A 293 15.56 16.10 -0.55
N VAL A 294 16.14 15.48 0.48
CA VAL A 294 16.90 16.15 1.56
C VAL A 294 18.39 15.87 1.42
N THR A 295 19.18 16.94 1.34
CA THR A 295 20.64 16.85 1.42
C THR A 295 21.13 17.46 2.73
N ILE A 296 21.87 16.68 3.53
CA ILE A 296 22.38 17.07 4.84
C ILE A 296 23.83 17.57 4.74
N ASN A 297 24.10 18.72 5.33
CA ASN A 297 25.45 19.28 5.44
C ASN A 297 25.69 19.88 6.83
N GLY A 298 26.36 19.15 7.70
CA GLY A 298 26.56 19.55 9.09
C GLY A 298 25.24 19.64 9.86
N ASN A 299 24.89 20.85 10.33
CA ASN A 299 23.64 21.12 11.05
C ASN A 299 22.57 21.77 10.16
N GLU A 300 22.70 21.61 8.85
CA GLU A 300 21.77 22.15 7.86
C GLU A 300 21.20 21.03 7.01
N ALA A 301 19.93 21.18 6.64
CA ALA A 301 19.26 20.34 5.69
C ALA A 301 18.74 21.19 4.53
N THR A 302 19.12 20.85 3.30
CA THR A 302 18.60 21.47 2.07
C THR A 302 17.56 20.57 1.44
N PHE A 303 16.38 21.12 1.24
CA PHE A 303 15.20 20.44 0.67
C PHE A 303 15.02 20.86 -0.78
N VAL A 304 14.80 19.90 -1.66
CA VAL A 304 14.55 20.15 -3.08
C VAL A 304 13.35 19.34 -3.55
N LEU A 305 12.35 20.00 -4.12
CA LEU A 305 11.19 19.39 -4.77
C LEU A 305 11.18 19.72 -6.24
N TYR A 306 11.13 18.70 -7.10
CA TYR A 306 10.83 18.86 -8.52
C TYR A 306 9.33 18.91 -8.75
N ALA A 307 8.79 20.06 -9.15
CA ALA A 307 7.35 20.29 -9.27
C ALA A 307 7.04 21.17 -10.50
N PRO A 308 7.17 20.60 -11.72
CA PRO A 308 7.03 21.37 -12.97
C PRO A 308 5.64 21.99 -13.11
N GLY A 309 5.63 23.28 -13.45
CA GLY A 309 4.40 24.03 -13.65
C GLY A 309 3.66 24.43 -12.38
N LYS A 310 4.22 24.19 -11.18
CA LYS A 310 3.70 24.69 -9.91
C LYS A 310 4.15 26.14 -9.67
N GLU A 311 3.33 26.88 -8.90
CA GLU A 311 3.57 28.33 -8.68
C GLU A 311 4.39 28.57 -7.42
N SER A 312 4.16 27.82 -6.34
CA SER A 312 4.83 28.01 -5.05
C SER A 312 4.89 26.72 -4.24
N VAL A 313 5.91 26.62 -3.40
CA VAL A 313 6.07 25.57 -2.39
C VAL A 313 6.50 26.20 -1.07
N VAL A 314 5.88 25.82 0.03
CA VAL A 314 6.29 26.18 1.40
C VAL A 314 6.71 24.90 2.12
N LEU A 315 7.87 24.94 2.75
CA LEU A 315 8.34 23.85 3.59
C LEU A 315 7.66 23.91 4.96
N LEU A 316 7.04 22.81 5.37
CA LEU A 316 6.43 22.63 6.69
C LEU A 316 7.19 21.55 7.45
N GLY A 317 7.29 21.66 8.76
CA GLY A 317 7.93 20.62 9.55
C GLY A 317 7.94 20.91 11.05
N ASP A 318 8.60 20.04 11.81
CA ASP A 318 8.75 20.17 13.25
C ASP A 318 9.47 21.50 13.64
N PHE A 319 10.30 22.03 12.75
CA PHE A 319 11.04 23.27 12.95
C PHE A 319 10.20 24.55 12.80
N ASN A 320 8.95 24.44 12.38
CA ASN A 320 8.01 25.57 12.25
C ASN A 320 6.57 25.21 12.66
N ASP A 321 6.38 24.16 13.47
CA ASP A 321 5.08 23.66 13.92
C ASP A 321 4.11 23.41 12.74
N TYR A 322 4.63 23.03 11.58
CA TYR A 322 3.88 22.84 10.32
C TYR A 322 3.05 24.06 9.89
N ALA A 323 3.39 25.23 10.40
CA ALA A 323 2.72 26.48 10.07
C ALA A 323 3.35 27.12 8.82
N PRO A 324 2.57 27.37 7.75
CA PRO A 324 3.08 28.06 6.57
C PRO A 324 3.58 29.46 6.94
N SER A 325 4.74 29.85 6.39
CA SER A 325 5.26 31.22 6.57
C SER A 325 6.13 31.63 5.36
N ASN A 326 6.33 32.95 5.21
CA ASN A 326 7.21 33.46 4.16
C ASN A 326 8.68 33.14 4.39
N GLU A 327 9.10 32.89 5.63
CA GLU A 327 10.45 32.43 5.99
C GLU A 327 10.77 31.06 5.36
N TYR A 328 9.76 30.17 5.30
CA TYR A 328 9.89 28.82 4.75
C TYR A 328 9.35 28.70 3.32
N MET A 329 9.03 29.84 2.65
CA MET A 329 8.75 29.85 1.22
C MET A 329 10.00 29.39 0.46
N MET A 330 9.86 28.29 -0.29
CA MET A 330 10.99 27.75 -1.05
C MET A 330 11.32 28.63 -2.25
N LYS A 331 12.60 28.80 -2.52
CA LYS A 331 13.13 29.52 -3.69
C LYS A 331 12.88 28.69 -4.95
N ARG A 332 12.72 29.36 -6.09
CA ARG A 332 12.45 28.70 -7.37
C ARG A 332 13.65 28.71 -8.30
N ASP A 333 14.03 27.55 -8.80
CA ASP A 333 15.05 27.31 -9.83
C ASP A 333 14.42 26.54 -11.01
N GLY A 334 13.80 27.26 -11.94
CA GLY A 334 13.02 26.66 -13.03
C GLY A 334 11.80 25.90 -12.51
N ASP A 335 11.78 24.57 -12.67
CA ASP A 335 10.74 23.66 -12.17
C ASP A 335 11.08 23.05 -10.80
N TYR A 336 12.17 23.46 -10.19
CA TYR A 336 12.59 23.05 -8.86
C TYR A 336 12.29 24.11 -7.83
N PHE A 337 11.92 23.65 -6.64
CA PHE A 337 11.78 24.49 -5.46
C PHE A 337 12.76 24.00 -4.39
N TRP A 338 13.47 24.93 -3.73
CA TRP A 338 14.48 24.56 -2.74
C TRP A 338 14.57 25.55 -1.58
N THR A 339 14.95 25.05 -0.42
CA THR A 339 15.29 25.89 0.75
C THR A 339 16.24 25.14 1.67
N THR A 340 16.93 25.87 2.54
CA THR A 340 17.83 25.29 3.56
C THR A 340 17.34 25.69 4.95
N VAL A 341 17.22 24.70 5.84
CA VAL A 341 16.94 24.89 7.26
C VAL A 341 18.23 24.65 8.03
N SER A 342 18.59 25.62 8.88
CA SER A 342 19.80 25.60 9.70
C SER A 342 19.47 25.43 11.19
N GLY A 343 20.47 25.05 11.99
CA GLY A 343 20.31 24.96 13.45
C GLY A 343 19.65 23.69 13.94
N LEU A 344 19.59 22.66 13.10
CA LEU A 344 19.04 21.34 13.43
C LEU A 344 20.01 20.56 14.34
N GLU A 345 19.45 19.67 15.16
CA GLU A 345 20.21 18.87 16.12
C GLU A 345 20.60 17.51 15.53
N GLN A 346 21.82 17.05 15.82
CA GLN A 346 22.37 15.79 15.35
C GLN A 346 21.63 14.59 15.99
N GLY A 347 21.32 13.57 15.18
CA GLY A 347 20.66 12.34 15.64
C GLY A 347 19.21 12.54 16.07
N VAL A 348 18.59 13.66 15.63
CA VAL A 348 17.16 13.92 15.84
C VAL A 348 16.40 13.70 14.54
N GLU A 349 15.30 12.97 14.63
CA GLU A 349 14.35 12.82 13.53
C GLU A 349 13.43 14.03 13.44
N TYR A 350 13.35 14.61 12.24
CA TYR A 350 12.45 15.72 11.92
C TYR A 350 11.38 15.27 10.91
N GLY A 351 10.12 15.53 11.23
CA GLY A 351 9.02 15.41 10.29
C GLY A 351 8.90 16.65 9.41
N TYR A 352 8.57 16.46 8.13
CA TYR A 352 8.35 17.57 7.19
C TYR A 352 7.37 17.22 6.07
N GLN A 353 6.84 18.26 5.43
CA GLN A 353 5.93 18.18 4.28
C GLN A 353 6.17 19.38 3.35
N TYR A 354 5.67 19.26 2.13
CA TYR A 354 5.56 20.39 1.22
C TYR A 354 4.10 20.85 1.09
N LEU A 355 3.86 22.15 1.20
CA LEU A 355 2.60 22.79 0.85
C LEU A 355 2.75 23.42 -0.53
N VAL A 356 2.22 22.75 -1.54
CA VAL A 356 2.29 23.15 -2.95
C VAL A 356 1.08 24.00 -3.30
N ASP A 357 1.33 25.08 -4.04
CA ASP A 357 0.29 26.05 -4.50
C ASP A 357 -0.67 26.46 -3.37
N ARG A 358 -0.14 26.59 -2.15
CA ARG A 358 -0.84 27.04 -0.93
C ARG A 358 -1.94 26.11 -0.40
N THR A 359 -2.24 25.02 -1.07
CA THR A 359 -3.40 24.16 -0.74
C THR A 359 -3.11 22.67 -0.72
N ILE A 360 -2.09 22.20 -1.44
CA ILE A 360 -1.81 20.78 -1.62
C ILE A 360 -0.69 20.35 -0.68
N ARG A 361 -1.02 19.59 0.36
CA ARG A 361 -0.03 18.98 1.26
C ARG A 361 0.42 17.64 0.71
N ILE A 362 1.73 17.44 0.67
CA ILE A 362 2.35 16.18 0.26
C ILE A 362 3.57 15.87 1.11
N GLY A 363 3.85 14.58 1.28
CA GLY A 363 5.18 14.12 1.68
C GLY A 363 6.17 14.31 0.53
N ASP A 364 7.46 14.15 0.83
CA ASP A 364 8.51 14.20 -0.18
C ASP A 364 8.52 12.90 -1.00
N PRO A 365 8.46 12.96 -2.35
CA PRO A 365 8.58 11.78 -3.20
C PRO A 365 9.87 10.97 -2.96
N TYR A 366 10.92 11.62 -2.45
CA TYR A 366 12.23 11.02 -2.17
C TYR A 366 12.41 10.60 -0.70
N SER A 367 11.35 10.59 0.08
CA SER A 367 11.40 10.21 1.49
C SER A 367 11.74 8.74 1.69
N THR A 368 12.73 8.46 2.53
CA THR A 368 13.12 7.10 2.92
C THR A 368 12.33 6.59 4.14
N LYS A 369 11.57 7.46 4.79
CA LYS A 369 10.70 7.15 5.93
C LYS A 369 9.53 8.11 5.98
N ILE A 370 8.35 7.59 6.24
CA ILE A 370 7.14 8.39 6.35
C ILE A 370 6.37 8.10 7.64
N LEU A 371 5.48 9.02 8.02
CA LEU A 371 4.45 8.82 9.04
C LEU A 371 3.09 8.84 8.35
N ASP A 372 2.33 7.78 8.56
CA ASP A 372 0.97 7.62 8.03
C ASP A 372 -0.06 7.87 9.14
N PRO A 373 -0.86 8.96 9.06
CA PRO A 373 -1.82 9.30 10.10
C PRO A 373 -2.93 8.26 10.30
N TRP A 374 -3.12 7.38 9.33
CA TRP A 374 -4.23 6.42 9.35
C TRP A 374 -3.82 5.04 9.85
N ASN A 375 -2.59 4.61 9.55
CA ASN A 375 -2.18 3.21 9.69
C ASN A 375 -1.06 2.97 10.71
N ASP A 376 -0.19 3.95 11.01
CA ASP A 376 0.95 3.77 11.91
C ASP A 376 0.56 3.35 13.33
N GLN A 377 -0.61 3.74 13.79
CA GLN A 377 -1.13 3.35 15.11
C GLN A 377 -1.29 1.82 15.29
N TYR A 378 -1.35 1.06 14.20
CA TYR A 378 -1.54 -0.39 14.22
C TYR A 378 -0.23 -1.19 14.12
N ILE A 379 0.91 -0.54 13.91
CA ILE A 379 2.22 -1.19 13.76
C ILE A 379 3.17 -0.94 14.93
N THR A 380 2.70 -0.40 16.03
CA THR A 380 3.51 -0.08 17.22
C THR A 380 4.25 -1.28 17.82
N SER A 381 3.80 -2.51 17.58
CA SER A 381 4.50 -3.73 17.97
C SER A 381 5.62 -4.12 17.01
N VAL A 382 5.55 -3.70 15.74
CA VAL A 382 6.56 -3.94 14.70
C VAL A 382 7.59 -2.84 14.69
N TYR A 383 7.13 -1.60 14.83
CA TYR A 383 7.98 -0.41 14.84
C TYR A 383 7.79 0.39 16.15
N PRO A 384 8.31 -0.08 17.30
CA PRO A 384 7.99 0.47 18.62
C PRO A 384 8.51 1.89 18.86
N ASN A 385 9.56 2.30 18.13
CA ASN A 385 10.18 3.62 18.26
C ASN A 385 9.85 4.54 17.07
N LEU A 386 8.79 4.24 16.32
CA LEU A 386 8.35 5.14 15.25
C LEU A 386 8.00 6.50 15.84
N LYS A 387 8.52 7.58 15.22
CA LYS A 387 8.19 8.95 15.61
C LYS A 387 6.66 9.12 15.62
N PRO A 388 6.07 9.69 16.68
CA PRO A 388 4.63 9.95 16.71
C PRO A 388 4.21 10.90 15.60
N TYR A 389 3.08 10.58 14.95
CA TYR A 389 2.49 11.47 13.96
C TYR A 389 2.05 12.80 14.60
N PRO A 390 2.41 13.98 14.05
CA PRO A 390 2.14 15.30 14.63
C PRO A 390 0.69 15.78 14.38
N ALA A 391 -0.31 15.03 14.83
CA ALA A 391 -1.73 15.23 14.55
C ALA A 391 -2.30 16.60 14.97
N GLU A 392 -1.68 17.26 15.95
CA GLU A 392 -2.11 18.59 16.43
C GLU A 392 -1.71 19.71 15.44
N TYR A 393 -0.74 19.46 14.57
CA TYR A 393 -0.12 20.48 13.72
C TYR A 393 -0.41 20.30 12.22
N THR A 394 -0.61 19.07 11.78
CA THR A 394 -0.72 18.78 10.35
C THR A 394 -1.65 17.62 10.02
N GLU A 395 -1.85 17.41 8.75
CA GLU A 395 -2.64 16.34 8.14
C GLU A 395 -1.87 15.73 6.98
N ASP A 396 -2.32 14.58 6.48
CA ASP A 396 -1.67 13.84 5.41
C ASP A 396 -0.33 13.21 5.82
N VAL A 397 0.28 12.46 4.89
CA VAL A 397 1.55 11.78 5.11
C VAL A 397 2.66 12.78 5.37
N VAL A 398 3.46 12.54 6.42
CA VAL A 398 4.63 13.32 6.81
C VAL A 398 5.89 12.55 6.45
N SER A 399 6.82 13.17 5.77
CA SER A 399 8.16 12.64 5.51
C SER A 399 9.05 12.83 6.74
N VAL A 400 10.00 11.93 6.96
CA VAL A 400 10.94 11.99 8.08
C VAL A 400 12.37 11.94 7.56
N PHE A 401 13.23 12.78 8.11
CA PHE A 401 14.67 12.66 7.96
C PHE A 401 15.36 12.75 9.32
N GLU A 402 16.51 12.12 9.45
CA GLU A 402 17.39 12.23 10.61
C GLU A 402 18.70 12.93 10.22
N LEU A 403 19.18 13.84 11.05
CA LEU A 403 20.41 14.55 10.79
C LEU A 403 21.62 13.67 11.13
N ASN A 404 22.34 13.22 10.09
CA ASN A 404 23.49 12.31 10.20
C ASN A 404 23.19 11.02 10.97
N PRO A 405 22.26 10.19 10.46
CA PRO A 405 21.91 8.93 11.07
C PRO A 405 23.12 8.00 11.17
N THR A 406 23.07 7.09 12.13
CA THR A 406 24.09 6.03 12.22
C THR A 406 23.90 5.07 11.04
N LYS A 407 24.87 5.07 10.12
CA LYS A 407 24.81 4.15 8.96
C LYS A 407 24.94 2.70 9.39
N TYR A 408 24.13 1.85 8.77
CA TYR A 408 24.25 0.40 8.91
C TYR A 408 25.66 -0.06 8.50
N GLN A 409 26.24 -0.98 9.23
CA GLN A 409 27.59 -1.50 8.98
C GLN A 409 27.49 -2.89 8.39
N TRP A 410 27.50 -2.96 7.06
CA TRP A 410 27.50 -4.20 6.31
C TRP A 410 28.66 -5.12 6.71
N GLN A 411 28.37 -6.39 7.01
CA GLN A 411 29.39 -7.40 7.32
C GLN A 411 29.80 -8.16 6.05
N PHE A 412 28.87 -8.28 5.11
CA PHE A 412 29.03 -8.98 3.84
C PHE A 412 28.69 -8.04 2.65
N ALA A 413 29.29 -6.83 2.67
CA ALA A 413 29.03 -5.82 1.63
C ALA A 413 29.47 -6.30 0.23
N GLU A 414 30.59 -7.07 0.17
CA GLU A 414 31.02 -7.71 -1.06
C GLU A 414 30.48 -9.15 -1.09
N PHE A 415 29.56 -9.41 -1.99
CA PHE A 415 28.88 -10.68 -2.14
C PHE A 415 29.06 -11.21 -3.57
N ASP A 416 29.63 -12.41 -3.69
CA ASP A 416 29.74 -13.11 -4.97
C ASP A 416 28.39 -13.68 -5.36
N ARG A 417 27.69 -13.03 -6.28
CA ARG A 417 26.35 -13.44 -6.74
C ARG A 417 26.41 -14.78 -7.46
N PRO A 418 25.49 -15.73 -7.18
CA PRO A 418 25.37 -16.97 -7.94
C PRO A 418 25.20 -16.71 -9.45
N ALA A 419 25.78 -17.59 -10.29
CA ALA A 419 25.63 -17.49 -11.73
C ALA A 419 24.14 -17.52 -12.14
N GLU A 420 23.71 -16.59 -12.98
CA GLU A 420 22.30 -16.40 -13.37
C GLU A 420 21.59 -17.71 -13.74
N ASN A 421 22.20 -18.53 -14.59
CA ASN A 421 21.60 -19.79 -15.04
C ASN A 421 21.51 -20.87 -13.91
N SER A 422 22.24 -20.71 -12.81
CA SER A 422 22.21 -21.62 -11.65
C SER A 422 21.11 -21.28 -10.65
N LEU A 423 20.48 -20.11 -10.74
CA LEU A 423 19.53 -19.62 -9.77
C LEU A 423 18.42 -20.62 -9.44
N ALA A 424 18.19 -20.78 -8.16
CA ALA A 424 17.06 -21.44 -7.53
C ALA A 424 16.39 -20.40 -6.59
N ILE A 425 15.41 -19.69 -7.14
CA ILE A 425 14.76 -18.53 -6.53
C ILE A 425 13.59 -19.00 -5.67
N TYR A 426 13.47 -18.43 -4.47
CA TYR A 426 12.32 -18.59 -3.59
C TYR A 426 11.54 -17.28 -3.55
N GLU A 427 10.39 -17.24 -4.21
CA GLU A 427 9.47 -16.09 -4.18
C GLU A 427 8.78 -16.03 -2.81
N LEU A 428 8.80 -14.88 -2.13
CA LEU A 428 8.40 -14.75 -0.74
C LEU A 428 7.57 -13.49 -0.48
N LEU A 429 6.41 -13.66 0.15
CA LEU A 429 5.61 -12.60 0.73
C LEU A 429 5.80 -12.59 2.25
N ILE A 430 6.43 -11.55 2.79
CA ILE A 430 6.72 -11.40 4.23
C ILE A 430 5.46 -11.56 5.08
N ARG A 431 4.35 -10.94 4.65
CA ARG A 431 3.05 -10.95 5.34
C ARG A 431 2.52 -12.35 5.63
N ASP A 432 2.69 -13.28 4.69
CA ASP A 432 2.07 -14.62 4.76
C ASP A 432 3.10 -15.74 5.05
N PHE A 433 4.37 -15.39 5.34
CA PHE A 433 5.42 -16.37 5.60
C PHE A 433 5.54 -16.75 7.08
N THR A 434 5.33 -15.78 7.99
CA THR A 434 5.35 -16.01 9.44
C THR A 434 4.11 -15.43 10.12
N THR A 435 3.78 -15.91 11.32
CA THR A 435 2.64 -15.40 12.08
C THR A 435 2.86 -13.99 12.61
N THR A 436 4.10 -13.57 12.81
CA THR A 436 4.48 -12.21 13.22
C THR A 436 4.48 -11.23 12.05
N ARG A 437 4.59 -11.74 10.82
CA ARG A 437 4.52 -10.96 9.58
C ARG A 437 5.60 -9.87 9.48
N THR A 438 6.78 -10.13 10.00
CA THR A 438 7.91 -9.20 10.02
C THR A 438 9.12 -9.78 9.29
N ILE A 439 9.98 -8.91 8.78
CA ILE A 439 11.22 -9.31 8.10
C ILE A 439 12.18 -10.02 9.07
N ASP A 440 12.24 -9.62 10.35
CA ASP A 440 12.99 -10.33 11.39
C ASP A 440 12.59 -11.79 11.53
N ALA A 441 11.27 -12.04 11.46
CA ALA A 441 10.78 -13.40 11.56
C ALA A 441 11.10 -14.23 10.30
N VAL A 442 11.24 -13.58 9.13
CA VAL A 442 11.80 -14.21 7.92
C VAL A 442 13.28 -14.49 8.10
N THR A 443 14.05 -13.53 8.63
CA THR A 443 15.48 -13.69 8.96
C THR A 443 15.72 -14.90 9.86
N ALA A 444 14.87 -15.08 10.86
CA ALA A 444 14.91 -16.26 11.73
C ALA A 444 14.62 -17.60 11.04
N LYS A 445 14.16 -17.59 9.79
CA LYS A 445 13.89 -18.78 8.96
C LYS A 445 14.94 -19.01 7.87
N LEU A 446 15.96 -18.19 7.75
CA LEU A 446 16.99 -18.34 6.73
C LEU A 446 17.73 -19.67 6.79
N ASP A 447 17.97 -20.25 7.98
CA ASP A 447 18.57 -21.59 8.11
C ASP A 447 17.70 -22.68 7.45
N TYR A 448 16.38 -22.53 7.48
CA TYR A 448 15.45 -23.43 6.79
C TYR A 448 15.57 -23.28 5.27
N LEU A 449 15.66 -22.07 4.76
CA LEU A 449 15.78 -21.77 3.33
C LEU A 449 17.18 -22.16 2.79
N GLU A 450 18.23 -21.93 3.56
CA GLU A 450 19.60 -22.41 3.27
C GLU A 450 19.62 -23.95 3.18
N THR A 451 18.99 -24.65 4.15
CA THR A 451 18.87 -26.11 4.15
C THR A 451 18.05 -26.64 2.95
N LEU A 452 17.06 -25.86 2.48
CA LEU A 452 16.32 -26.18 1.26
C LEU A 452 17.20 -26.14 0.02
N GLY A 453 18.29 -25.37 0.07
CA GLY A 453 19.29 -25.27 -1.00
C GLY A 453 19.05 -24.16 -2.02
N ILE A 454 18.15 -23.21 -1.71
CA ILE A 454 17.95 -22.04 -2.58
C ILE A 454 19.16 -21.11 -2.52
N ASN A 455 19.41 -20.35 -3.59
CA ASN A 455 20.49 -19.38 -3.65
C ASN A 455 20.03 -17.97 -4.03
N ALA A 456 18.73 -17.74 -4.11
CA ALA A 456 18.14 -16.42 -4.23
C ALA A 456 16.75 -16.36 -3.58
N ILE A 457 16.41 -15.22 -2.99
CA ILE A 457 15.06 -14.89 -2.52
C ILE A 457 14.55 -13.72 -3.36
N GLU A 458 13.37 -13.87 -3.95
CA GLU A 458 12.62 -12.77 -4.58
C GLU A 458 11.55 -12.31 -3.59
N LEU A 459 11.77 -11.13 -3.00
CA LEU A 459 10.80 -10.51 -2.10
C LEU A 459 9.69 -9.84 -2.92
N MET A 460 8.44 -10.21 -2.70
CA MET A 460 7.30 -9.44 -3.17
C MET A 460 7.42 -8.00 -2.66
N PRO A 461 6.74 -7.00 -3.29
CA PRO A 461 7.08 -5.59 -3.09
C PRO A 461 7.17 -5.17 -1.63
N ILE A 462 8.29 -4.55 -1.28
CA ILE A 462 8.62 -4.06 0.06
C ILE A 462 8.73 -2.54 0.14
N GLN A 463 8.51 -1.83 -0.96
CA GLN A 463 8.40 -0.38 -0.96
C GLN A 463 7.12 0.03 -0.25
N GLU A 464 7.14 1.16 0.46
CA GLU A 464 6.00 1.65 1.25
C GLU A 464 4.73 1.69 0.41
N PHE A 465 3.73 0.93 0.81
CA PHE A 465 2.45 0.80 0.14
C PHE A 465 1.30 1.40 0.97
N ASP A 466 0.16 1.64 0.34
CA ASP A 466 -1.02 2.23 0.99
C ASP A 466 -1.69 1.22 1.94
N GLY A 467 -1.66 1.51 3.25
CA GLY A 467 -2.15 0.63 4.31
C GLY A 467 -1.08 -0.31 4.88
N ASN A 468 -1.47 -1.21 5.82
CA ASN A 468 -0.56 -2.15 6.50
C ASN A 468 -0.78 -3.61 6.12
N ASP A 469 -1.65 -3.90 5.17
CA ASP A 469 -2.04 -5.27 4.79
C ASP A 469 -2.21 -5.39 3.28
N SER A 470 -1.12 -5.71 2.60
CA SER A 470 -1.08 -5.79 1.14
C SER A 470 -0.15 -6.89 0.66
N TRP A 471 -0.22 -7.20 -0.64
CA TRP A 471 0.84 -7.88 -1.38
C TRP A 471 1.97 -6.93 -1.79
N GLY A 472 1.78 -5.60 -1.60
CA GLY A 472 2.74 -4.55 -1.96
C GLY A 472 2.53 -3.93 -3.34
N TYR A 473 1.60 -4.43 -4.17
CA TYR A 473 1.33 -3.89 -5.51
C TYR A 473 0.47 -2.63 -5.53
N ASN A 474 0.46 -1.88 -4.43
CA ASN A 474 -0.18 -0.57 -4.27
C ASN A 474 0.79 0.45 -3.66
N PRO A 475 1.97 0.67 -4.28
CA PRO A 475 3.02 1.51 -3.71
C PRO A 475 2.62 2.98 -3.70
N CYS A 476 3.20 3.73 -2.77
CA CYS A 476 3.03 5.18 -2.66
C CYS A 476 4.36 5.94 -2.45
N PHE A 477 5.36 5.36 -1.76
CA PHE A 477 6.68 5.96 -1.58
C PHE A 477 7.78 4.95 -1.94
N TYR A 478 8.53 5.24 -2.99
CA TYR A 478 9.43 4.29 -3.64
C TYR A 478 10.83 4.18 -3.00
N PHE A 479 11.23 5.18 -2.20
CA PHE A 479 12.50 5.17 -1.46
C PHE A 479 12.34 4.62 -0.03
N ALA A 480 11.13 4.50 0.47
CA ALA A 480 10.86 3.97 1.81
C ALA A 480 10.60 2.47 1.78
N ALA A 481 11.22 1.73 2.70
CA ALA A 481 10.83 0.36 3.00
C ALA A 481 9.55 0.36 3.87
N ASP A 482 8.64 -0.59 3.60
CA ASP A 482 7.35 -0.64 4.29
C ASP A 482 7.49 -0.94 5.78
N LYS A 483 6.97 -0.04 6.59
CA LYS A 483 7.06 -0.07 8.05
C LYS A 483 6.27 -1.21 8.70
N ALA A 484 5.25 -1.75 8.00
CA ALA A 484 4.45 -2.84 8.53
C ALA A 484 5.24 -4.16 8.63
N TYR A 485 6.39 -4.24 7.95
CA TYR A 485 7.25 -5.42 7.99
C TYR A 485 8.48 -5.25 8.89
N GLY A 486 8.90 -4.04 9.23
CA GLY A 486 10.08 -3.79 10.05
C GLY A 486 10.70 -2.42 9.83
N THR A 487 11.82 -2.20 10.50
CA THR A 487 12.64 -0.99 10.36
C THR A 487 13.60 -1.12 9.17
N GLU A 488 14.16 0.00 8.72
CA GLU A 488 15.24 0.01 7.73
C GLU A 488 16.41 -0.92 8.13
N THR A 489 16.77 -0.93 9.42
CA THR A 489 17.82 -1.79 9.96
C THR A 489 17.46 -3.26 9.81
N ASP A 490 16.22 -3.65 10.11
CA ASP A 490 15.78 -5.05 10.02
C ASP A 490 15.87 -5.59 8.58
N TYR A 491 15.54 -4.75 7.59
CA TYR A 491 15.71 -5.11 6.17
C TYR A 491 17.19 -5.27 5.78
N LYS A 492 18.06 -4.36 6.23
CA LYS A 492 19.50 -4.45 5.97
C LYS A 492 20.13 -5.66 6.65
N GLU A 493 19.71 -5.98 7.87
CA GLU A 493 20.13 -7.20 8.58
C GLU A 493 19.69 -8.46 7.85
N PHE A 494 18.47 -8.49 7.32
CA PHE A 494 17.99 -9.60 6.50
C PHE A 494 18.86 -9.82 5.27
N ILE A 495 19.19 -8.76 4.53
CA ILE A 495 20.01 -8.84 3.31
C ILE A 495 21.43 -9.31 3.65
N ASP A 496 22.06 -8.72 4.67
CA ASP A 496 23.40 -9.08 5.14
C ASP A 496 23.46 -10.57 5.58
N GLU A 497 22.42 -11.05 6.27
CA GLU A 497 22.28 -12.46 6.67
C GLU A 497 22.00 -13.40 5.48
N CYS A 498 21.34 -12.94 4.43
CA CYS A 498 21.21 -13.68 3.16
C CYS A 498 22.58 -13.82 2.48
N HIS A 499 23.32 -12.74 2.34
CA HIS A 499 24.66 -12.73 1.75
C HIS A 499 25.63 -13.63 2.52
N ARG A 500 25.57 -13.62 3.84
CA ARG A 500 26.36 -14.56 4.70
C ARG A 500 26.13 -16.03 4.34
N ARG A 501 24.94 -16.36 3.85
CA ARG A 501 24.55 -17.74 3.48
C ARG A 501 24.71 -18.04 1.99
N GLY A 502 25.21 -17.09 1.20
CA GLY A 502 25.32 -17.27 -0.24
C GLY A 502 23.97 -17.15 -0.96
N ILE A 503 23.02 -16.43 -0.37
CA ILE A 503 21.67 -16.20 -0.92
C ILE A 503 21.57 -14.76 -1.41
N ALA A 504 21.27 -14.58 -2.68
CA ALA A 504 21.01 -13.27 -3.28
C ALA A 504 19.59 -12.77 -2.92
N VAL A 505 19.42 -11.44 -2.86
CA VAL A 505 18.12 -10.80 -2.60
C VAL A 505 17.68 -9.98 -3.81
N ILE A 506 16.55 -10.36 -4.39
CA ILE A 506 15.90 -9.70 -5.52
C ILE A 506 14.65 -9.02 -5.00
N VAL A 507 14.46 -7.73 -5.31
CA VAL A 507 13.28 -6.97 -4.88
C VAL A 507 12.31 -6.80 -6.03
N ASP A 508 11.04 -7.12 -5.78
CA ASP A 508 9.95 -6.84 -6.72
C ASP A 508 9.57 -5.36 -6.65
N VAL A 509 9.61 -4.67 -7.80
CA VAL A 509 9.35 -3.24 -7.92
C VAL A 509 8.18 -2.95 -8.87
N VAL A 510 7.30 -2.05 -8.44
CA VAL A 510 6.05 -1.73 -9.12
C VAL A 510 6.14 -0.35 -9.76
N PHE A 511 6.70 -0.26 -10.96
CA PHE A 511 6.91 1.01 -11.66
C PHE A 511 5.82 1.33 -12.69
N ASN A 512 4.90 0.39 -12.93
CA ASN A 512 3.76 0.61 -13.82
C ASN A 512 2.77 1.64 -13.28
N HIS A 513 2.53 1.65 -11.96
CA HIS A 513 1.47 2.43 -11.33
C HIS A 513 1.77 2.78 -9.88
N ALA A 514 1.01 3.75 -9.33
CA ALA A 514 0.99 4.10 -7.91
C ALA A 514 -0.43 4.36 -7.43
N THR A 515 -0.65 4.37 -6.11
CA THR A 515 -1.92 4.82 -5.52
C THR A 515 -2.05 6.34 -5.54
N GLY A 516 -3.23 6.86 -5.19
CA GLY A 516 -3.48 8.29 -5.04
C GLY A 516 -2.71 8.94 -3.86
N GLN A 517 -2.10 8.15 -2.98
CA GLN A 517 -1.24 8.64 -1.90
C GLN A 517 0.18 8.98 -2.39
N CYS A 518 0.58 8.51 -3.56
CA CYS A 518 1.86 8.91 -4.16
C CYS A 518 1.92 10.43 -4.32
N PRO A 519 2.97 11.12 -3.82
CA PRO A 519 3.08 12.58 -3.87
C PRO A 519 2.94 13.16 -5.28
N TYR A 520 3.53 12.52 -6.30
CA TYR A 520 3.40 12.96 -7.68
C TYR A 520 2.01 12.73 -8.30
N ALA A 521 1.23 11.76 -7.81
CA ALA A 521 -0.17 11.62 -8.18
C ALA A 521 -1.01 12.74 -7.52
N LYS A 522 -0.82 12.96 -6.22
CA LYS A 522 -1.56 13.90 -5.39
C LYS A 522 -1.30 15.36 -5.78
N MET A 523 -0.09 15.68 -6.20
CA MET A 523 0.31 17.04 -6.59
C MET A 523 -0.50 17.59 -7.77
N TRP A 524 -0.97 16.73 -8.68
CA TRP A 524 -1.88 17.07 -9.78
C TRP A 524 -3.07 16.12 -9.77
N TRP A 525 -4.03 16.38 -8.87
CA TRP A 525 -5.20 15.54 -8.66
C TRP A 525 -6.49 16.22 -9.13
N ASP A 526 -7.34 15.48 -9.84
CA ASP A 526 -8.71 15.89 -10.20
C ASP A 526 -9.70 15.26 -9.20
N SER A 527 -10.05 16.00 -8.14
CA SER A 527 -10.97 15.53 -7.11
C SER A 527 -12.38 15.25 -7.64
N GLY A 528 -12.79 15.92 -8.71
CA GLY A 528 -14.10 15.69 -9.35
C GLY A 528 -14.19 14.34 -10.04
N LYS A 529 -13.06 13.78 -10.47
CA LYS A 529 -12.98 12.47 -11.12
C LYS A 529 -12.31 11.41 -10.25
N ASN A 530 -11.76 11.79 -9.09
CA ASN A 530 -11.00 10.93 -8.19
C ASN A 530 -9.83 10.22 -8.90
N LYS A 531 -9.04 10.96 -9.67
CA LYS A 531 -7.86 10.47 -10.39
C LYS A 531 -6.87 11.60 -10.71
N THR A 532 -5.73 11.23 -11.26
CA THR A 532 -4.72 12.19 -11.72
C THR A 532 -5.28 13.15 -12.76
N ALA A 533 -4.93 14.42 -12.65
CA ALA A 533 -5.43 15.47 -13.54
C ALA A 533 -4.77 15.41 -14.92
N SER A 534 -5.42 15.99 -15.93
CA SER A 534 -4.92 15.99 -17.31
C SER A 534 -3.60 16.74 -17.52
N ASN A 535 -3.23 17.61 -16.60
CA ASN A 535 -1.95 18.32 -16.57
C ASN A 535 -0.89 17.65 -15.68
N ASN A 536 -1.17 16.45 -15.15
CA ASN A 536 -0.15 15.70 -14.42
C ASN A 536 0.94 15.26 -15.41
N PRO A 537 2.22 15.66 -15.22
CA PRO A 537 3.27 15.26 -16.15
C PRO A 537 3.76 13.83 -15.91
N PHE A 538 3.64 13.30 -14.67
CA PHE A 538 4.15 11.98 -14.27
C PHE A 538 3.19 10.85 -14.60
N PHE A 539 1.89 11.11 -14.70
CA PHE A 539 0.85 10.10 -14.84
C PHE A 539 -0.01 10.29 -16.06
N ASN A 540 -0.48 9.21 -16.63
CA ASN A 540 -1.57 9.22 -17.60
C ASN A 540 -2.92 9.37 -16.86
N VAL A 541 -3.87 10.12 -17.45
CA VAL A 541 -5.22 10.24 -16.87
C VAL A 541 -5.96 8.91 -16.90
N ASP A 542 -5.79 8.20 -17.98
CA ASP A 542 -6.24 6.84 -18.19
C ASP A 542 -5.08 6.05 -18.79
N ALA A 543 -4.84 4.84 -18.33
CA ALA A 543 -3.79 4.00 -18.89
C ALA A 543 -3.97 3.83 -20.41
N PRO A 544 -2.92 4.01 -21.22
CA PRO A 544 -3.02 3.87 -22.68
C PRO A 544 -3.15 2.42 -23.15
N HIS A 545 -3.36 1.47 -22.23
CA HIS A 545 -3.44 0.03 -22.44
C HIS A 545 -4.54 -0.61 -21.57
N GLY A 546 -4.84 -1.89 -21.79
CA GLY A 546 -5.89 -2.62 -21.07
C GLY A 546 -5.50 -3.11 -19.67
N PHE A 547 -4.26 -2.87 -19.23
CA PHE A 547 -3.73 -3.32 -17.92
C PHE A 547 -3.77 -2.19 -16.90
N SER A 548 -4.90 -1.51 -16.77
CA SER A 548 -5.07 -0.38 -15.86
C SER A 548 -5.18 -0.86 -14.43
N VAL A 549 -4.19 -0.48 -13.61
CA VAL A 549 -4.15 -0.68 -12.18
C VAL A 549 -3.84 0.66 -11.54
N TYR A 550 -4.60 1.09 -10.55
CA TYR A 550 -4.45 2.40 -9.90
C TYR A 550 -4.18 3.57 -10.87
N HIS A 551 -3.10 4.34 -10.70
CA HIS A 551 -2.72 5.47 -11.54
C HIS A 551 -1.45 5.13 -12.32
N ASP A 552 -1.55 5.14 -13.63
CA ASP A 552 -0.55 4.68 -14.59
C ASP A 552 0.56 5.72 -14.80
N PHE A 553 1.82 5.35 -14.59
CA PHE A 553 2.95 6.23 -14.82
C PHE A 553 3.24 6.49 -16.30
N LYS A 554 3.62 7.72 -16.59
CA LYS A 554 3.97 8.17 -17.94
C LYS A 554 5.50 8.03 -18.16
N HIS A 555 5.96 6.87 -18.56
CA HIS A 555 7.37 6.57 -18.81
C HIS A 555 8.01 7.32 -20.00
N THR A 556 7.26 8.16 -20.69
CA THR A 556 7.80 9.08 -21.71
C THR A 556 8.10 10.47 -21.15
N PHE A 557 7.79 10.74 -19.90
CA PHE A 557 8.15 11.96 -19.21
C PHE A 557 9.53 11.81 -18.55
N GLU A 558 10.46 12.70 -18.86
CA GLU A 558 11.84 12.66 -18.35
C GLU A 558 11.89 12.63 -16.80
N GLY A 559 10.99 13.39 -16.15
CA GLY A 559 10.89 13.41 -14.69
C GLY A 559 10.51 12.04 -14.10
N THR A 560 9.65 11.25 -14.75
CA THR A 560 9.31 9.89 -14.34
C THR A 560 10.50 8.96 -14.48
N VAL A 561 11.19 9.04 -15.61
CA VAL A 561 12.36 8.20 -15.89
C VAL A 561 13.47 8.50 -14.89
N SER A 562 13.82 9.78 -14.70
CA SER A 562 14.85 10.19 -13.74
C SER A 562 14.51 9.80 -12.28
N PHE A 563 13.23 9.88 -11.91
CA PHE A 563 12.77 9.45 -10.58
C PHE A 563 13.04 7.96 -10.34
N PHE A 564 12.66 7.10 -11.29
CA PHE A 564 12.89 5.66 -11.15
C PHE A 564 14.36 5.26 -11.33
N ASP A 565 15.15 6.01 -12.11
CA ASP A 565 16.60 5.82 -12.15
C ASP A 565 17.22 6.01 -10.75
N GLU A 566 16.80 7.04 -10.01
CA GLU A 566 17.28 7.29 -8.66
C GLU A 566 16.75 6.26 -7.65
N VAL A 567 15.51 5.78 -7.80
CA VAL A 567 14.97 4.67 -6.99
C VAL A 567 15.82 3.40 -7.15
N LEU A 568 16.14 3.01 -8.39
CA LEU A 568 16.94 1.81 -8.66
C LEU A 568 18.35 1.92 -8.04
N LYS A 569 19.00 3.07 -8.23
CA LYS A 569 20.32 3.33 -7.63
C LYS A 569 20.28 3.26 -6.11
N PHE A 570 19.26 3.91 -5.49
CA PHE A 570 19.08 3.92 -4.05
C PHE A 570 18.98 2.51 -3.44
N TRP A 571 18.16 1.63 -4.01
CA TRP A 571 18.02 0.27 -3.50
C TRP A 571 19.29 -0.57 -3.68
N LEU A 572 20.05 -0.36 -4.76
CA LEU A 572 21.35 -1.02 -4.95
C LEU A 572 22.40 -0.48 -3.97
N GLU A 573 22.52 0.84 -3.83
CA GLU A 573 23.61 1.48 -3.05
C GLU A 573 23.34 1.48 -1.55
N GLU A 574 22.07 1.70 -1.12
CA GLU A 574 21.74 1.86 0.29
C GLU A 574 21.29 0.53 0.93
N TYR A 575 20.57 -0.32 0.20
CA TYR A 575 20.12 -1.62 0.70
C TYR A 575 20.95 -2.80 0.21
N ASN A 576 21.91 -2.59 -0.69
CA ASN A 576 22.79 -3.65 -1.22
C ASN A 576 22.02 -4.85 -1.78
N VAL A 577 20.89 -4.59 -2.48
CA VAL A 577 20.10 -5.65 -3.12
C VAL A 577 20.81 -6.18 -4.38
N ASP A 578 20.56 -7.44 -4.75
CA ASP A 578 21.25 -8.10 -5.85
C ASP A 578 20.56 -7.97 -7.20
N GLY A 579 19.38 -7.39 -7.23
CA GLY A 579 18.64 -7.17 -8.46
C GLY A 579 17.16 -6.88 -8.23
N PHE A 580 16.45 -6.79 -9.35
CA PHE A 580 15.04 -6.42 -9.35
C PHE A 580 14.19 -7.34 -10.22
N ARG A 581 12.97 -7.62 -9.74
CA ARG A 581 11.87 -8.09 -10.58
C ARG A 581 10.93 -6.92 -10.80
N PHE A 582 10.61 -6.60 -12.05
CA PHE A 582 9.69 -5.51 -12.40
C PHE A 582 8.31 -6.07 -12.66
N ASP A 583 7.34 -5.59 -11.88
CA ASP A 583 5.92 -5.91 -12.03
C ASP A 583 5.34 -5.31 -13.30
N LEU A 584 4.47 -6.04 -13.97
CA LEU A 584 3.59 -5.60 -15.05
C LEU A 584 4.29 -4.76 -16.13
N THR A 585 5.51 -5.12 -16.55
CA THR A 585 6.28 -4.34 -17.53
C THR A 585 5.60 -4.22 -18.90
N LYS A 586 4.66 -5.10 -19.23
CA LYS A 586 3.80 -4.94 -20.43
C LYS A 586 3.03 -3.63 -20.43
N GLY A 587 2.73 -3.07 -19.24
CA GLY A 587 2.06 -1.79 -19.06
C GLY A 587 2.93 -0.56 -19.30
N PHE A 588 4.25 -0.69 -19.52
CA PHE A 588 5.14 0.45 -19.81
C PHE A 588 4.94 1.03 -21.23
N VAL A 589 4.04 0.45 -22.03
CA VAL A 589 3.67 0.98 -23.35
C VAL A 589 2.89 2.28 -23.20
N GLN A 590 3.30 3.33 -23.92
CA GLN A 590 2.75 4.67 -23.83
C GLN A 590 2.04 5.13 -25.11
N ASN A 591 1.87 4.25 -26.08
CA ASN A 591 1.18 4.57 -27.33
C ASN A 591 -0.30 4.21 -27.25
N PRO A 592 -1.21 5.06 -27.71
CA PRO A 592 -2.64 4.83 -27.69
C PRO A 592 -3.11 3.87 -28.77
N GLY A 593 -2.65 2.61 -28.74
CA GLY A 593 -3.10 1.56 -29.65
C GLY A 593 -3.16 0.22 -28.94
N ASN A 594 -4.36 -0.36 -28.75
CA ASN A 594 -4.56 -1.66 -28.08
C ASN A 594 -3.74 -2.81 -28.65
N TYR A 595 -3.23 -2.68 -29.87
CA TYR A 595 -2.48 -3.75 -30.55
C TYR A 595 -1.04 -3.86 -30.01
N GLU A 596 -0.40 -2.76 -29.63
CA GLU A 596 0.98 -2.76 -29.14
C GLU A 596 1.10 -3.20 -27.68
N ALA A 597 0.03 -3.18 -26.92
CA ALA A 597 0.05 -3.61 -25.53
C ALA A 597 0.45 -5.10 -25.40
N TYR A 598 0.02 -5.95 -26.33
CA TYR A 598 0.31 -7.39 -26.35
C TYR A 598 1.34 -7.77 -27.40
N GLY A 599 1.50 -6.96 -28.45
CA GLY A 599 2.44 -7.18 -29.55
C GLY A 599 3.80 -6.55 -29.28
N TYR A 600 4.67 -6.59 -30.26
CA TYR A 600 6.01 -5.97 -30.21
C TYR A 600 5.92 -4.44 -30.12
N SER A 601 6.58 -3.83 -29.12
CA SER A 601 6.66 -2.39 -28.93
C SER A 601 8.11 -1.92 -28.75
N ALA A 602 8.66 -1.27 -29.76
CA ALA A 602 10.01 -0.69 -29.70
C ALA A 602 10.13 0.39 -28.61
N GLN A 603 9.03 1.11 -28.31
CA GLN A 603 9.03 2.12 -27.26
C GLN A 603 9.20 1.48 -25.88
N ARG A 604 8.40 0.44 -25.58
CA ARG A 604 8.48 -0.29 -24.31
C ARG A 604 9.86 -0.92 -24.13
N ILE A 605 10.39 -1.55 -25.19
CA ILE A 605 11.76 -2.08 -25.21
C ILE A 605 12.77 -0.99 -24.85
N GLY A 606 12.64 0.21 -25.45
CA GLY A 606 13.55 1.33 -25.18
C GLY A 606 13.51 1.78 -23.71
N ILE A 607 12.33 1.84 -23.12
CA ILE A 607 12.14 2.19 -21.70
C ILE A 607 12.78 1.12 -20.79
N LEU A 608 12.51 -0.15 -21.04
CA LEU A 608 13.05 -1.25 -20.23
C LEU A 608 14.57 -1.40 -20.37
N LYS A 609 15.13 -1.18 -21.55
CA LYS A 609 16.58 -1.13 -21.77
C LYS A 609 17.23 0.01 -20.96
N HIS A 610 16.61 1.19 -20.93
CA HIS A 610 17.09 2.31 -20.15
C HIS A 610 17.22 1.96 -18.68
N TYR A 611 16.17 1.39 -18.06
CA TYR A 611 16.24 0.99 -16.65
C TYR A 611 17.27 -0.13 -16.41
N ALA A 612 17.38 -1.08 -17.35
CA ALA A 612 18.42 -2.11 -17.27
C ALA A 612 19.83 -1.50 -17.34
N GLU A 613 20.05 -0.51 -18.22
CA GLU A 613 21.32 0.21 -18.32
C GLU A 613 21.63 1.03 -17.07
N THR A 614 20.62 1.64 -16.45
CA THR A 614 20.76 2.33 -15.14
C THR A 614 21.23 1.36 -14.06
N ILE A 615 20.60 0.19 -13.93
CA ILE A 615 21.02 -0.86 -12.98
C ILE A 615 22.47 -1.27 -13.24
N ARG A 616 22.81 -1.60 -14.50
CA ARG A 616 24.16 -2.01 -14.90
C ARG A 616 25.23 -0.93 -14.69
N SER A 617 24.83 0.34 -14.65
CA SER A 617 25.76 1.44 -14.37
C SER A 617 26.21 1.50 -12.89
N VAL A 618 25.45 0.88 -11.99
CA VAL A 618 25.76 0.76 -10.56
C VAL A 618 26.35 -0.61 -10.26
N GLU A 619 25.67 -1.68 -10.70
CA GLU A 619 26.04 -3.08 -10.49
C GLU A 619 25.97 -3.86 -11.81
N GLU A 620 27.14 -4.18 -12.38
CA GLU A 620 27.24 -4.82 -13.70
C GLU A 620 26.53 -6.20 -13.74
N ASP A 621 26.62 -6.95 -12.65
CA ASP A 621 26.12 -8.33 -12.52
C ASP A 621 24.77 -8.45 -11.79
N ALA A 622 24.08 -7.33 -11.50
CA ALA A 622 22.78 -7.37 -10.84
C ALA A 622 21.73 -8.14 -11.68
N TYR A 623 20.86 -8.88 -11.04
CA TYR A 623 19.78 -9.58 -11.72
C TYR A 623 18.68 -8.59 -12.17
N ILE A 624 18.20 -8.79 -13.40
CA ILE A 624 17.10 -8.01 -13.97
C ILE A 624 16.05 -8.99 -14.49
N ILE A 625 14.86 -8.96 -13.90
CA ILE A 625 13.76 -9.85 -14.20
C ILE A 625 12.53 -9.02 -14.55
N PHE A 626 11.87 -9.32 -15.68
CA PHE A 626 10.64 -8.65 -16.08
C PHE A 626 9.46 -9.60 -16.04
N GLU A 627 8.39 -9.20 -15.34
CA GLU A 627 7.08 -9.79 -15.61
C GLU A 627 6.52 -9.13 -16.87
N HIS A 628 6.81 -9.74 -18.01
CA HIS A 628 6.58 -9.09 -19.30
C HIS A 628 5.38 -9.63 -20.07
N PHE A 629 5.34 -10.92 -20.30
CA PHE A 629 4.23 -11.63 -20.96
C PHE A 629 3.75 -10.98 -22.28
N CYS A 630 4.70 -10.54 -23.10
CA CYS A 630 4.46 -9.95 -24.42
C CYS A 630 4.92 -10.85 -25.56
N ASP A 631 5.16 -10.26 -26.74
CA ASP A 631 5.66 -11.00 -27.89
C ASP A 631 7.03 -11.63 -27.59
N GLN A 632 7.19 -12.91 -27.95
CA GLN A 632 8.43 -13.65 -27.68
C GLN A 632 9.67 -13.00 -28.31
N SER A 633 9.53 -12.28 -29.44
CA SER A 633 10.65 -11.59 -30.07
C SER A 633 11.13 -10.41 -29.25
N GLU A 634 10.20 -9.71 -28.57
CA GLU A 634 10.51 -8.62 -27.66
C GLU A 634 11.27 -9.10 -26.44
N GLU A 635 10.78 -10.15 -25.79
CA GLU A 635 11.45 -10.76 -24.65
C GLU A 635 12.83 -11.31 -25.00
N THR A 636 12.99 -11.88 -26.20
CA THR A 636 14.29 -12.35 -26.73
C THR A 636 15.24 -11.18 -26.98
N GLU A 637 14.72 -10.05 -27.48
CA GLU A 637 15.52 -8.85 -27.70
C GLU A 637 16.01 -8.25 -26.36
N LEU A 638 15.17 -8.17 -25.35
CA LEU A 638 15.56 -7.68 -24.02
C LEU A 638 16.67 -8.55 -23.42
N TYR A 639 16.54 -9.88 -23.48
CA TYR A 639 17.60 -10.77 -23.01
C TYR A 639 18.92 -10.58 -23.79
N ASN A 640 18.87 -10.57 -25.11
CA ASN A 640 20.07 -10.48 -25.93
C ASN A 640 20.78 -9.12 -25.87
N SER A 641 20.05 -8.03 -25.55
CA SER A 641 20.60 -6.67 -25.56
C SER A 641 21.09 -6.19 -24.21
N VAL A 642 20.39 -6.53 -23.13
CA VAL A 642 20.70 -6.03 -21.79
C VAL A 642 20.77 -7.14 -20.72
N GLY A 643 20.70 -8.43 -21.13
CA GLY A 643 20.78 -9.56 -20.23
C GLY A 643 19.59 -9.67 -19.26
N ALA A 644 18.45 -9.08 -19.62
CA ALA A 644 17.27 -9.14 -18.75
C ALA A 644 16.51 -10.44 -18.95
N LEU A 645 16.20 -11.13 -17.86
CA LEU A 645 15.33 -12.30 -17.83
C LEU A 645 13.87 -11.89 -17.90
N CYS A 646 13.00 -12.77 -18.37
CA CYS A 646 11.56 -12.61 -18.26
C CYS A 646 10.93 -13.81 -17.55
N TRP A 647 9.84 -13.62 -16.82
CA TRP A 647 9.08 -14.75 -16.29
C TRP A 647 8.55 -15.61 -17.43
N ASN A 648 8.60 -16.94 -17.26
CA ASN A 648 8.08 -17.89 -18.24
C ASN A 648 6.63 -18.26 -17.94
N ASN A 649 5.72 -17.74 -18.71
CA ASN A 649 4.28 -17.85 -18.47
C ASN A 649 3.72 -19.13 -19.06
N ASN A 650 4.10 -20.23 -19.12
CA ASN A 650 3.35 -21.38 -19.73
C ASN A 650 3.77 -22.77 -19.19
N GLN A 651 4.50 -22.80 -18.07
CA GLN A 651 4.97 -24.08 -17.57
C GLN A 651 4.00 -24.79 -16.61
N MET A 652 3.13 -24.05 -15.94
CA MET A 652 2.36 -24.53 -14.77
C MET A 652 1.38 -25.67 -15.11
N ASN A 653 0.62 -25.55 -16.19
CA ASN A 653 -0.50 -26.47 -16.45
C ASN A 653 -0.08 -27.93 -16.56
N GLY A 654 0.98 -28.23 -17.31
CA GLY A 654 1.44 -29.61 -17.49
C GLY A 654 1.91 -30.26 -16.18
N TYR A 655 2.58 -29.49 -15.33
CA TYR A 655 3.03 -29.94 -14.02
C TYR A 655 1.87 -30.18 -13.06
N MET A 656 0.93 -29.23 -12.99
CA MET A 656 -0.27 -29.34 -12.17
C MET A 656 -1.10 -30.56 -12.54
N GLU A 657 -1.34 -30.80 -13.82
CA GLU A 657 -2.15 -31.94 -14.30
C GLU A 657 -1.43 -33.27 -14.10
N SER A 658 -0.11 -33.31 -14.24
CA SER A 658 0.65 -34.52 -13.92
C SER A 658 0.55 -34.87 -12.45
N VAL A 659 0.64 -33.88 -11.55
CA VAL A 659 0.46 -34.09 -10.10
C VAL A 659 -0.98 -34.51 -9.78
N MET A 660 -1.99 -33.98 -10.48
CA MET A 660 -3.38 -34.42 -10.38
C MET A 660 -3.60 -35.86 -10.91
N GLY A 661 -2.66 -36.39 -11.68
CA GLY A 661 -2.80 -37.71 -12.32
C GLY A 661 -3.73 -37.69 -13.53
N TRP A 662 -3.97 -36.55 -14.15
CA TRP A 662 -4.79 -36.39 -15.33
C TRP A 662 -4.01 -36.82 -16.59
N THR A 663 -4.70 -37.48 -17.48
CA THR A 663 -4.12 -37.94 -18.75
C THR A 663 -5.00 -37.52 -19.91
N GLY A 664 -4.40 -37.11 -21.01
CA GLY A 664 -5.11 -36.74 -22.25
C GLY A 664 -5.26 -35.22 -22.44
N ASP A 665 -5.76 -34.84 -23.59
CA ASP A 665 -6.02 -33.48 -24.05
C ASP A 665 -4.78 -32.57 -24.15
N ASN A 666 -3.55 -33.13 -24.18
CA ASN A 666 -2.26 -32.43 -24.25
C ASN A 666 -2.00 -31.47 -23.06
N LYS A 667 -2.64 -31.73 -21.94
CA LYS A 667 -2.56 -30.83 -20.77
C LYS A 667 -1.46 -31.20 -19.80
N SER A 668 -1.22 -32.47 -19.58
CA SER A 668 -0.14 -32.98 -18.71
C SER A 668 1.25 -33.01 -19.37
N ASN A 669 1.41 -32.37 -20.51
CA ASN A 669 2.72 -32.21 -21.18
C ASN A 669 3.51 -31.09 -20.51
N PHE A 670 4.73 -31.38 -20.02
CA PHE A 670 5.60 -30.34 -19.49
C PHE A 670 6.07 -29.45 -20.64
N SER A 671 5.85 -28.14 -20.50
CA SER A 671 6.36 -27.18 -21.44
C SER A 671 7.89 -27.08 -21.38
N ASP A 672 8.49 -26.63 -22.47
CA ASP A 672 9.92 -26.44 -22.54
C ASP A 672 10.39 -25.33 -21.60
N PHE A 673 11.53 -25.57 -20.95
CA PHE A 673 12.34 -24.54 -20.32
C PHE A 673 12.99 -23.64 -21.39
N LYS A 674 13.13 -22.34 -21.12
CA LYS A 674 13.63 -21.39 -22.11
C LYS A 674 14.82 -20.60 -21.57
N LYS A 675 15.82 -20.38 -22.42
CA LYS A 675 16.93 -19.47 -22.15
C LYS A 675 16.40 -18.02 -22.03
N GLY A 676 16.96 -17.25 -21.10
CA GLY A 676 16.54 -15.88 -20.86
C GLY A 676 15.19 -15.79 -20.13
N ARG A 677 14.82 -16.85 -19.41
CA ARG A 677 13.57 -16.91 -18.63
C ARG A 677 13.83 -17.41 -17.22
N VAL A 678 13.14 -16.82 -16.26
CA VAL A 678 12.89 -17.43 -14.96
C VAL A 678 11.74 -18.43 -15.13
N ASN A 679 12.07 -19.70 -15.00
CA ASN A 679 11.11 -20.78 -15.20
C ASN A 679 10.46 -21.13 -13.85
N ASN A 680 9.14 -21.16 -13.81
CA ASN A 680 8.35 -21.46 -12.61
C ASN A 680 7.25 -22.47 -12.92
N ILE A 681 6.75 -23.15 -11.91
CA ILE A 681 5.61 -24.05 -11.99
C ILE A 681 4.48 -23.62 -11.02
N GLU A 682 4.74 -22.61 -10.20
CA GLU A 682 3.82 -22.01 -9.26
C GLU A 682 4.33 -20.61 -8.90
N THR A 683 3.44 -19.61 -8.81
CA THR A 683 3.74 -18.24 -8.39
C THR A 683 2.64 -17.74 -7.47
N HIS A 684 2.78 -16.51 -6.94
CA HIS A 684 1.74 -15.88 -6.14
C HIS A 684 0.44 -15.61 -6.91
N ASP A 685 0.51 -15.56 -8.25
CA ASP A 685 -0.65 -15.26 -9.12
C ASP A 685 -1.49 -16.48 -9.48
N GLU A 686 -0.95 -17.68 -9.34
CA GLU A 686 -1.57 -18.89 -9.82
C GLU A 686 -2.07 -19.79 -8.67
N GLU A 687 -3.07 -20.64 -8.99
CA GLU A 687 -3.58 -21.57 -8.00
C GLU A 687 -2.55 -22.65 -7.65
N ARG A 688 -2.42 -22.99 -6.39
CA ARG A 688 -1.49 -23.96 -5.83
C ARG A 688 -1.64 -25.35 -6.46
N ILE A 689 -0.52 -25.95 -6.83
CA ILE A 689 -0.49 -27.31 -7.41
C ILE A 689 -1.11 -28.31 -6.44
N ALA A 690 -0.73 -28.23 -5.16
CA ALA A 690 -1.25 -29.13 -4.14
C ALA A 690 -2.75 -28.96 -3.90
N TYR A 691 -3.28 -27.72 -3.91
CA TYR A 691 -4.71 -27.45 -3.83
C TYR A 691 -5.47 -28.06 -4.99
N LYS A 692 -4.98 -27.90 -6.23
CA LYS A 692 -5.58 -28.57 -7.40
C LYS A 692 -5.56 -30.09 -7.27
N ALA A 693 -4.46 -30.66 -6.77
CA ALA A 693 -4.33 -32.10 -6.59
C ALA A 693 -5.35 -32.67 -5.57
N ILE A 694 -5.53 -32.01 -4.42
CA ILE A 694 -6.52 -32.46 -3.43
C ILE A 694 -7.96 -32.19 -3.84
N THR A 695 -8.21 -31.20 -4.69
CA THR A 695 -9.55 -30.79 -5.10
C THR A 695 -10.05 -31.59 -6.30
N TRP A 696 -9.23 -31.73 -7.33
CA TRP A 696 -9.61 -32.31 -8.62
C TRP A 696 -8.80 -33.54 -9.04
N GLY A 697 -7.68 -33.85 -8.37
CA GLY A 697 -6.81 -34.96 -8.69
C GLY A 697 -7.47 -36.33 -8.50
N ASP A 698 -6.86 -37.37 -9.05
CA ASP A 698 -7.32 -38.76 -8.95
C ASP A 698 -7.08 -39.38 -7.56
N SER A 699 -6.19 -38.77 -6.76
CA SER A 699 -5.72 -39.25 -5.45
C SER A 699 -5.94 -38.23 -4.32
N LYS A 700 -7.03 -37.50 -4.33
CA LYS A 700 -7.38 -36.29 -3.54
C LYS A 700 -6.98 -36.32 -2.06
N SER A 701 -7.14 -37.41 -1.36
CA SER A 701 -6.84 -37.53 0.08
C SER A 701 -5.57 -38.34 0.36
N ASN A 702 -4.85 -38.76 -0.66
CA ASN A 702 -3.67 -39.60 -0.52
C ASN A 702 -2.37 -38.78 -0.60
N TRP A 703 -2.01 -38.16 0.52
CA TRP A 703 -0.80 -37.33 0.59
C TRP A 703 0.49 -38.11 0.28
N ALA A 704 0.55 -39.41 0.49
CA ALA A 704 1.70 -40.21 0.08
C ALA A 704 1.86 -40.23 -1.44
N VAL A 705 0.78 -40.24 -2.20
CA VAL A 705 0.79 -40.16 -3.67
C VAL A 705 1.08 -38.72 -4.12
N ILE A 706 0.36 -37.74 -3.56
CA ILE A 706 0.52 -36.32 -3.94
C ILE A 706 1.95 -35.86 -3.71
N SER A 707 2.52 -36.14 -2.55
CA SER A 707 3.91 -35.81 -2.21
C SER A 707 4.91 -36.42 -3.19
N LYS A 708 4.76 -37.67 -3.55
CA LYS A 708 5.63 -38.35 -4.53
C LYS A 708 5.55 -37.70 -5.91
N ARG A 709 4.33 -37.36 -6.36
CA ARG A 709 4.14 -36.68 -7.65
C ARG A 709 4.71 -35.25 -7.64
N LEU A 710 4.57 -34.51 -6.51
CA LEU A 710 5.19 -33.19 -6.33
C LEU A 710 6.72 -33.31 -6.37
N GLN A 711 7.31 -34.25 -5.64
CA GLN A 711 8.75 -34.54 -5.68
C GLN A 711 9.23 -34.77 -7.11
N ALA A 712 8.52 -35.61 -7.87
CA ALA A 712 8.85 -35.91 -9.26
C ALA A 712 8.72 -34.64 -10.14
N ALA A 713 7.65 -33.87 -10.00
CA ALA A 713 7.43 -32.64 -10.75
C ALA A 713 8.55 -31.62 -10.51
N TYR A 714 8.88 -31.37 -9.25
CA TYR A 714 9.99 -30.48 -8.88
C TYR A 714 11.37 -30.99 -9.32
N ALA A 715 11.58 -32.32 -9.38
CA ALA A 715 12.82 -32.87 -9.93
C ALA A 715 13.00 -32.49 -11.42
N PHE A 716 11.93 -32.58 -12.23
CA PHE A 716 11.98 -32.10 -13.60
C PHE A 716 12.16 -30.59 -13.67
N HIS A 717 11.53 -29.84 -12.80
CA HIS A 717 11.63 -28.39 -12.76
C HIS A 717 13.07 -27.94 -12.45
N PHE A 718 13.61 -28.32 -11.27
CA PHE A 718 14.90 -27.82 -10.80
C PHE A 718 16.11 -28.41 -11.53
N LEU A 719 16.00 -29.61 -12.10
CA LEU A 719 17.15 -30.24 -12.74
C LEU A 719 17.27 -29.94 -14.25
N THR A 720 16.37 -29.16 -14.84
CA THR A 720 16.50 -28.61 -16.18
C THR A 720 17.35 -27.31 -16.22
N PRO A 721 17.91 -26.91 -17.38
CA PRO A 721 18.68 -25.68 -17.53
C PRO A 721 17.91 -24.40 -17.15
N TYR A 722 18.66 -23.29 -16.96
CA TYR A 722 18.22 -21.92 -16.74
C TYR A 722 17.56 -21.64 -15.37
N PRO A 723 17.41 -20.38 -14.96
CA PRO A 723 16.86 -20.01 -13.65
C PRO A 723 15.54 -20.67 -13.31
N LYS A 724 15.38 -21.06 -12.05
CA LYS A 724 14.17 -21.67 -11.51
C LYS A 724 13.62 -20.87 -10.35
N MET A 725 12.30 -20.81 -10.26
CA MET A 725 11.61 -20.16 -9.16
C MET A 725 10.52 -21.07 -8.57
N MET A 726 10.34 -21.01 -7.29
CA MET A 726 9.23 -21.63 -6.56
C MET A 726 8.56 -20.61 -5.63
N TRP A 727 7.27 -20.74 -5.46
CA TRP A 727 6.49 -19.93 -4.54
C TRP A 727 6.54 -20.51 -3.12
N GLN A 728 6.62 -19.63 -2.11
CA GLN A 728 6.71 -20.02 -0.68
C GLN A 728 5.75 -21.14 -0.29
N PHE A 729 6.23 -22.08 0.53
CA PHE A 729 5.55 -23.29 0.97
C PHE A 729 5.23 -24.32 -0.13
N GLY A 730 5.65 -24.12 -1.37
CA GLY A 730 5.56 -25.12 -2.43
C GLY A 730 6.33 -26.40 -2.04
N GLU A 731 7.45 -26.25 -1.34
CA GLU A 731 8.28 -27.32 -0.79
C GLU A 731 7.59 -28.14 0.32
N LEU A 732 6.50 -27.61 0.88
CA LEU A 732 5.64 -28.30 1.84
C LEU A 732 4.32 -28.75 1.23
N GLY A 733 4.13 -28.53 -0.08
CA GLY A 733 2.88 -28.83 -0.77
C GLY A 733 1.73 -28.03 -0.18
N TYR A 734 1.84 -26.71 -0.17
CA TYR A 734 0.79 -25.82 0.34
C TYR A 734 -0.52 -26.00 -0.42
N ASP A 735 -1.57 -26.41 0.31
CA ASP A 735 -2.86 -26.83 -0.23
C ASP A 735 -4.04 -25.91 0.11
N VAL A 736 -3.74 -24.67 0.51
CA VAL A 736 -4.76 -23.62 0.65
C VAL A 736 -4.88 -22.86 -0.66
N SER A 737 -6.12 -22.67 -1.12
CA SER A 737 -6.37 -21.91 -2.37
C SER A 737 -5.85 -20.49 -2.30
N ILE A 738 -5.38 -19.98 -3.43
CA ILE A 738 -5.06 -18.55 -3.59
C ILE A 738 -6.29 -17.66 -3.30
N ASN A 739 -7.51 -18.17 -3.50
CA ASN A 739 -8.76 -17.48 -3.21
C ASN A 739 -9.31 -17.77 -1.80
N ALA A 740 -8.49 -18.20 -0.86
CA ALA A 740 -8.89 -18.40 0.53
C ALA A 740 -8.57 -17.16 1.40
N ASP A 741 -9.34 -16.99 2.48
CA ASP A 741 -9.04 -16.04 3.55
C ASP A 741 -8.03 -16.63 4.58
N GLU A 742 -7.71 -15.89 5.62
CA GLU A 742 -6.77 -16.30 6.67
C GLU A 742 -7.24 -17.53 7.48
N THR A 743 -8.50 -17.91 7.39
CA THR A 743 -9.04 -19.14 8.01
C THR A 743 -8.95 -20.36 7.09
N GLY A 744 -8.58 -20.16 5.83
CA GLY A 744 -8.59 -21.16 4.78
C GLY A 744 -9.93 -21.35 4.08
N LYS A 745 -10.91 -20.46 4.34
CA LYS A 745 -12.20 -20.46 3.66
C LYS A 745 -12.05 -19.89 2.25
N VAL A 746 -12.44 -20.66 1.25
CA VAL A 746 -12.39 -20.23 -0.16
C VAL A 746 -13.57 -19.31 -0.48
N GLY A 747 -13.28 -18.16 -1.07
CA GLY A 747 -14.24 -17.17 -1.55
C GLY A 747 -14.86 -17.52 -2.89
N THR A 748 -15.73 -16.66 -3.38
CA THR A 748 -16.35 -16.78 -4.71
C THR A 748 -15.56 -15.92 -5.71
N GLY A 749 -15.06 -16.52 -6.77
CA GLY A 749 -14.15 -15.82 -7.70
C GLY A 749 -12.90 -15.36 -6.95
N ASP A 750 -12.52 -14.11 -7.14
CA ASP A 750 -11.31 -13.53 -6.54
C ASP A 750 -11.56 -12.77 -5.22
N GLU A 751 -12.69 -13.04 -4.54
CA GLU A 751 -13.11 -12.32 -3.33
C GLU A 751 -12.02 -12.26 -2.25
N TYR A 752 -11.26 -13.36 -2.07
CA TYR A 752 -10.21 -13.47 -1.05
C TYR A 752 -8.80 -13.59 -1.63
N ARG A 753 -8.60 -13.27 -2.93
CA ARG A 753 -7.31 -13.44 -3.60
C ARG A 753 -6.17 -12.73 -2.87
N THR A 754 -6.36 -11.47 -2.50
CA THR A 754 -5.35 -10.65 -1.81
C THR A 754 -5.42 -10.70 -0.29
N HIS A 755 -6.38 -11.45 0.29
CA HIS A 755 -6.46 -11.63 1.73
C HIS A 755 -5.24 -12.40 2.26
N ARG A 756 -4.96 -12.22 3.55
CA ARG A 756 -3.95 -13.00 4.28
C ARG A 756 -4.22 -14.49 4.11
N LYS A 757 -3.14 -15.26 4.00
CA LYS A 757 -3.21 -16.71 3.93
C LYS A 757 -2.82 -17.35 5.26
N PRO A 758 -3.38 -18.53 5.62
CA PRO A 758 -2.92 -19.24 6.82
C PRO A 758 -1.46 -19.62 6.70
N VAL A 759 -0.67 -19.30 7.70
CA VAL A 759 0.72 -19.74 7.82
C VAL A 759 0.75 -21.20 8.29
N ARG A 760 1.47 -22.07 7.60
CA ARG A 760 1.37 -23.54 7.74
C ARG A 760 2.70 -24.23 8.09
N TRP A 761 3.46 -23.69 9.02
CA TRP A 761 4.71 -24.32 9.47
C TRP A 761 4.52 -25.71 10.09
N GLU A 762 3.34 -26.02 10.63
CA GLU A 762 2.96 -27.33 11.12
C GLU A 762 2.97 -28.43 10.04
N TYR A 763 2.99 -28.08 8.77
CA TYR A 763 3.14 -29.04 7.68
C TYR A 763 4.46 -29.83 7.74
N LEU A 764 5.49 -29.31 8.36
CA LEU A 764 6.74 -30.03 8.62
C LEU A 764 6.57 -31.23 9.57
N GLU A 765 5.49 -31.29 10.34
CA GLU A 765 5.19 -32.42 11.22
C GLU A 765 4.52 -33.59 10.46
N ASP A 766 3.96 -33.34 9.27
CA ASP A 766 3.39 -34.39 8.42
C ASP A 766 4.50 -35.16 7.70
N VAL A 767 4.51 -36.47 7.82
CA VAL A 767 5.56 -37.33 7.27
C VAL A 767 5.71 -37.24 5.76
N ASN A 768 4.61 -37.05 5.01
CA ASN A 768 4.64 -36.97 3.55
C ASN A 768 5.12 -35.61 3.07
N ARG A 769 4.72 -34.53 3.77
CA ARG A 769 5.16 -33.16 3.46
C ARG A 769 6.63 -32.96 3.84
N LYS A 770 7.04 -33.50 4.99
CA LYS A 770 8.46 -33.53 5.34
C LYS A 770 9.30 -34.32 4.33
N ALA A 771 8.79 -35.44 3.81
CA ALA A 771 9.47 -36.18 2.76
C ALA A 771 9.57 -35.41 1.45
N LEU A 772 8.58 -34.55 1.15
CA LEU A 772 8.65 -33.61 0.02
C LEU A 772 9.80 -32.61 0.24
N TYR A 773 9.82 -31.91 1.38
CA TYR A 773 10.89 -30.98 1.73
C TYR A 773 12.29 -31.64 1.67
N ASP A 774 12.44 -32.81 2.29
CA ASP A 774 13.73 -33.52 2.31
C ASP A 774 14.21 -33.95 0.90
N ALA A 775 13.28 -34.29 0.01
CA ALA A 775 13.60 -34.60 -1.37
C ALA A 775 14.00 -33.34 -2.16
N LEU A 776 13.24 -32.24 -1.97
CA LEU A 776 13.53 -30.96 -2.63
C LEU A 776 14.85 -30.36 -2.16
N SER A 777 15.15 -30.42 -0.86
CA SER A 777 16.47 -30.01 -0.35
C SER A 777 17.62 -30.68 -1.09
N LYS A 778 17.56 -32.00 -1.30
CA LYS A 778 18.60 -32.72 -2.06
C LYS A 778 18.64 -32.30 -3.53
N ILE A 779 17.49 -32.09 -4.17
CA ILE A 779 17.37 -31.74 -5.57
C ILE A 779 17.90 -30.33 -5.81
N ILE A 780 17.47 -29.36 -4.97
CA ILE A 780 17.83 -27.96 -5.12
C ILE A 780 19.31 -27.77 -4.75
N SER A 781 19.76 -28.32 -3.61
CA SER A 781 21.18 -28.26 -3.22
C SER A 781 22.09 -28.90 -4.29
N TRP A 782 21.69 -30.01 -4.92
CA TRP A 782 22.49 -30.59 -5.98
C TRP A 782 22.64 -29.62 -7.18
N ARG A 783 21.59 -28.88 -7.51
CA ARG A 783 21.63 -27.84 -8.54
C ARG A 783 22.60 -26.71 -8.16
N THR A 784 22.45 -26.15 -6.96
CA THR A 784 23.22 -24.98 -6.51
C THR A 784 24.66 -25.37 -6.16
N ASP A 785 24.93 -26.54 -5.61
CA ASP A 785 26.29 -27.10 -5.41
C ASP A 785 27.02 -27.40 -6.72
N ASN A 786 26.31 -27.53 -7.85
CA ASN A 786 26.88 -27.73 -9.17
C ASN A 786 26.72 -26.48 -10.04
N GLU A 787 26.95 -25.32 -9.45
CA GLU A 787 26.83 -24.01 -10.11
C GLU A 787 27.67 -23.93 -11.40
N GLU A 788 28.92 -24.40 -11.39
CA GLU A 788 29.79 -24.46 -12.61
C GLU A 788 29.13 -25.24 -13.76
N TYR A 789 28.33 -26.26 -13.45
CA TYR A 789 27.58 -27.01 -14.46
C TYR A 789 26.33 -26.25 -14.91
N TYR A 790 25.48 -25.78 -13.99
CA TYR A 790 24.22 -25.11 -14.34
C TYR A 790 24.41 -23.67 -14.82
N GLY A 791 25.49 -22.98 -14.44
CA GLY A 791 25.82 -21.65 -14.90
C GLY A 791 26.18 -21.55 -16.40
N GLN A 792 26.38 -22.72 -17.07
CA GLN A 792 26.71 -22.75 -18.49
C GLN A 792 25.54 -22.27 -19.38
N ASP A 793 25.88 -21.48 -20.37
CA ASP A 793 24.90 -20.92 -21.31
C ASP A 793 24.20 -21.93 -22.22
N ASN A 794 24.86 -23.03 -22.52
CA ASN A 794 24.43 -23.99 -23.54
C ASN A 794 24.40 -25.42 -22.97
N LEU A 795 23.80 -25.61 -21.84
CA LEU A 795 23.64 -26.91 -21.21
C LEU A 795 22.73 -27.82 -22.06
N SER A 796 23.26 -28.98 -22.49
CA SER A 796 22.58 -29.86 -23.43
C SER A 796 21.59 -30.80 -22.76
N VAL A 797 20.34 -30.78 -23.18
CA VAL A 797 19.32 -31.78 -22.86
C VAL A 797 19.24 -32.80 -23.99
N LYS A 798 19.62 -34.04 -23.69
CA LYS A 798 19.66 -35.14 -24.66
C LYS A 798 18.29 -35.78 -24.89
N THR A 799 17.51 -35.90 -23.81
CA THR A 799 16.14 -36.43 -23.87
C THR A 799 15.20 -35.57 -23.02
N TRP A 800 14.14 -35.13 -23.65
CA TRP A 800 13.00 -34.44 -23.00
C TRP A 800 11.72 -35.12 -23.48
N ALA A 801 11.35 -36.25 -22.83
CA ALA A 801 10.23 -37.10 -23.17
C ALA A 801 9.16 -36.94 -22.07
N VAL A 802 8.40 -35.86 -22.11
CA VAL A 802 7.52 -35.41 -21.07
C VAL A 802 6.07 -35.18 -21.53
N GLY A 803 5.70 -35.71 -22.68
CA GLY A 803 4.33 -35.57 -23.21
C GLY A 803 3.27 -36.15 -22.29
N ASP A 804 2.03 -35.76 -22.51
CA ASP A 804 0.87 -36.24 -21.75
C ASP A 804 0.70 -37.76 -21.81
N THR A 805 0.99 -38.35 -22.96
CA THR A 805 0.96 -39.81 -23.19
C THR A 805 2.06 -40.56 -22.43
N ASN A 806 3.07 -39.84 -21.93
CA ASN A 806 4.20 -40.43 -21.22
C ASN A 806 4.04 -40.40 -19.68
N MET A 807 2.81 -40.33 -19.18
CA MET A 807 2.57 -40.25 -17.73
C MET A 807 3.24 -41.36 -16.90
N GLY A 808 3.40 -42.55 -17.46
CA GLY A 808 4.11 -43.68 -16.82
C GLY A 808 5.63 -43.67 -17.03
N GLY A 809 6.18 -42.77 -17.83
CA GLY A 809 7.60 -42.77 -18.18
C GLY A 809 8.14 -41.42 -18.60
N LYS A 810 7.72 -40.31 -17.99
CA LYS A 810 8.33 -39.00 -18.22
C LYS A 810 9.82 -39.06 -17.95
N THR A 811 10.63 -38.54 -18.87
CA THR A 811 12.09 -38.71 -18.84
C THR A 811 12.83 -37.44 -19.20
N LEU A 812 13.82 -37.06 -18.37
CA LEU A 812 14.83 -36.05 -18.62
C LEU A 812 16.21 -36.74 -18.67
N VAL A 813 17.01 -36.48 -19.68
CA VAL A 813 18.42 -36.94 -19.73
C VAL A 813 19.33 -35.78 -20.12
N MET A 814 20.29 -35.50 -19.28
CA MET A 814 21.37 -34.54 -19.49
C MET A 814 22.72 -35.27 -19.26
N ASP A 815 23.84 -34.60 -19.49
CA ASP A 815 25.15 -35.23 -19.33
C ASP A 815 25.44 -35.77 -17.93
N ARG A 816 24.91 -35.09 -16.90
CA ARG A 816 25.12 -35.40 -15.46
C ARG A 816 23.83 -35.74 -14.71
N VAL A 817 22.66 -35.76 -15.39
CA VAL A 817 21.36 -35.95 -14.77
C VAL A 817 20.48 -36.89 -15.59
N ILE A 818 19.83 -37.84 -14.90
CA ILE A 818 18.73 -38.65 -15.44
C ILE A 818 17.57 -38.58 -14.44
N VAL A 819 16.40 -38.13 -14.89
CA VAL A 819 15.15 -38.21 -14.15
C VAL A 819 14.16 -39.08 -14.91
N VAL A 820 13.58 -40.06 -14.24
CA VAL A 820 12.47 -40.86 -14.79
C VAL A 820 11.35 -40.90 -13.77
N ALA A 821 10.14 -40.59 -14.18
CA ALA A 821 8.98 -40.55 -13.28
C ALA A 821 7.75 -41.25 -13.86
N ASN A 822 7.01 -41.87 -12.97
CA ASN A 822 5.73 -42.53 -13.21
C ASN A 822 4.61 -41.80 -12.47
N PHE A 823 3.80 -41.01 -13.14
CA PHE A 823 2.65 -40.29 -12.56
C PHE A 823 1.33 -41.11 -12.58
N THR A 824 1.41 -42.42 -12.94
CA THR A 824 0.24 -43.30 -12.99
C THR A 824 0.10 -44.16 -11.75
N ASN A 825 -1.10 -44.68 -11.54
CA ASN A 825 -1.42 -45.59 -10.42
C ASN A 825 -1.05 -47.08 -10.71
N SER A 826 -0.18 -47.33 -11.69
CA SER A 826 0.29 -48.68 -12.04
C SER A 826 1.80 -48.72 -12.23
N GLU A 827 2.40 -49.90 -12.01
CA GLU A 827 3.84 -50.08 -12.28
C GLU A 827 4.15 -49.87 -13.78
N THR A 828 5.29 -49.27 -14.08
CA THR A 828 5.78 -49.07 -15.45
C THR A 828 7.26 -49.39 -15.57
N THR A 829 7.72 -49.65 -16.78
CA THR A 829 9.12 -49.81 -17.09
C THR A 829 9.47 -48.89 -18.28
N THR A 830 10.46 -48.02 -18.09
CA THR A 830 10.94 -47.09 -19.12
C THR A 830 12.42 -47.34 -19.41
N ASN A 831 12.75 -47.46 -20.69
CA ASN A 831 14.13 -47.59 -21.12
C ASN A 831 14.70 -46.20 -21.45
N VAL A 832 15.89 -45.90 -20.92
CA VAL A 832 16.58 -44.63 -21.04
C VAL A 832 17.96 -44.83 -21.62
N ASP A 833 18.31 -44.05 -22.65
CA ASP A 833 19.66 -44.00 -23.15
C ASP A 833 20.55 -43.23 -22.19
N VAL A 834 21.60 -43.89 -21.68
CA VAL A 834 22.49 -43.32 -20.68
C VAL A 834 23.57 -42.48 -21.36
N PRO A 835 23.76 -41.20 -20.97
CA PRO A 835 24.69 -40.30 -21.66
C PRO A 835 26.15 -40.74 -21.55
N SER A 836 26.53 -41.40 -20.48
CA SER A 836 27.85 -41.99 -20.26
C SER A 836 27.76 -43.20 -19.32
N ALA A 837 28.35 -44.33 -19.74
CA ALA A 837 28.44 -45.51 -18.89
C ALA A 837 29.30 -45.24 -17.66
N GLY A 838 29.09 -46.01 -16.59
CA GLY A 838 29.85 -45.94 -15.34
C GLY A 838 28.97 -45.86 -14.08
N GLU A 839 29.59 -45.45 -12.99
CA GLU A 839 28.91 -45.27 -11.71
C GLU A 839 28.09 -43.97 -11.71
N TRP A 840 26.82 -44.09 -11.33
CA TRP A 840 25.89 -43.02 -11.09
C TRP A 840 25.40 -43.10 -9.62
N THR A 841 24.91 -42.01 -9.08
CA THR A 841 24.37 -41.95 -7.72
C THR A 841 22.89 -41.67 -7.78
N ASN A 842 22.09 -42.46 -7.09
CA ASN A 842 20.72 -42.06 -6.81
C ASN A 842 20.74 -40.90 -5.81
N LEU A 843 20.36 -39.72 -6.26
CA LEU A 843 20.45 -38.49 -5.47
C LEU A 843 19.64 -38.55 -4.17
N LEU A 844 18.52 -39.25 -4.17
CA LEU A 844 17.62 -39.31 -3.02
C LEU A 844 18.08 -40.28 -1.95
N THR A 845 18.62 -41.44 -2.35
CA THR A 845 19.04 -42.50 -1.43
C THR A 845 20.54 -42.54 -1.17
N GLY A 846 21.35 -41.97 -2.05
CA GLY A 846 22.81 -42.04 -2.02
C GLY A 846 23.37 -43.35 -2.59
N ASP A 847 22.53 -44.28 -3.07
CA ASP A 847 22.95 -45.58 -3.60
C ASP A 847 23.73 -45.40 -4.91
N LYS A 848 24.80 -46.18 -5.07
CA LYS A 848 25.59 -46.23 -6.31
C LYS A 848 25.00 -47.23 -7.27
N VAL A 849 24.85 -46.80 -8.53
CA VAL A 849 24.29 -47.63 -9.62
C VAL A 849 25.26 -47.66 -10.80
N GLN A 850 25.67 -48.86 -11.22
CA GLN A 850 26.47 -49.03 -12.42
C GLN A 850 25.55 -49.06 -13.64
N LEU A 851 25.71 -48.07 -14.52
CA LEU A 851 24.93 -47.96 -15.73
C LEU A 851 25.78 -48.30 -16.98
N GLY A 852 25.17 -49.02 -17.92
CA GLY A 852 25.71 -49.25 -19.27
C GLY A 852 25.35 -48.10 -20.25
N SER A 853 25.20 -48.41 -21.51
CA SER A 853 24.71 -47.48 -22.54
C SER A 853 23.20 -47.27 -22.44
N SER A 854 22.48 -48.13 -21.72
CA SER A 854 21.04 -48.01 -21.47
C SER A 854 20.69 -48.40 -20.05
N TYR A 855 19.60 -47.87 -19.53
CA TYR A 855 19.05 -48.17 -18.21
C TYR A 855 17.54 -48.45 -18.33
N SER A 856 17.12 -49.57 -17.76
CA SER A 856 15.70 -49.95 -17.68
C SER A 856 15.16 -49.58 -16.31
N ALA A 857 14.50 -48.41 -16.21
CA ALA A 857 13.89 -47.93 -14.98
C ALA A 857 12.54 -48.61 -14.76
N LYS A 858 12.51 -49.54 -13.79
CA LYS A 858 11.27 -50.13 -13.31
C LYS A 858 10.75 -49.35 -12.11
N LEU A 859 9.65 -48.65 -12.30
CA LEU A 859 9.04 -47.74 -11.27
C LEU A 859 7.68 -48.28 -10.82
N ALA A 860 7.49 -48.32 -9.52
CA ALA A 860 6.18 -48.55 -8.92
C ALA A 860 5.21 -47.42 -9.31
N ALA A 861 3.93 -47.58 -8.98
CA ALA A 861 2.92 -46.52 -9.14
C ALA A 861 3.36 -45.26 -8.40
N ASN A 862 3.27 -44.10 -9.06
CA ASN A 862 3.57 -42.80 -8.50
C ASN A 862 5.01 -42.64 -7.96
N ASP A 863 5.97 -43.37 -8.54
CA ASP A 863 7.37 -43.36 -8.11
C ASP A 863 8.28 -42.70 -9.16
N TYR A 864 9.48 -42.32 -8.74
CA TYR A 864 10.45 -41.69 -9.62
C TYR A 864 11.88 -42.01 -9.16
N ILE A 865 12.83 -41.78 -10.02
CA ILE A 865 14.26 -41.89 -9.74
C ILE A 865 15.01 -40.69 -10.29
N VAL A 866 15.98 -40.21 -9.53
CA VAL A 866 16.94 -39.17 -9.93
C VAL A 866 18.34 -39.74 -9.82
N LEU A 867 19.03 -39.89 -10.94
CA LEU A 867 20.42 -40.34 -10.98
C LEU A 867 21.32 -39.18 -11.42
N VAL A 868 22.41 -38.98 -10.69
CA VAL A 868 23.36 -37.89 -10.91
C VAL A 868 24.80 -38.42 -10.97
N LYS A 869 25.67 -37.61 -11.65
CA LYS A 869 27.08 -37.99 -11.87
C LYS A 869 28.02 -36.84 -11.66
#